data_0dc5c74be6ddbec534f914b3e2c77429
#
_entry.id   0dc5c74be6ddbec534f914b3e2c77429
#
_cell.length_a   1.000
_cell.length_b   1.000
_cell.length_c   1.000
_cell.angle_alpha   90.00
_cell.angle_beta   90.00
_cell.angle_gamma   90.00
#
_symmetry.space_group_name_H-M   'P 1'
#
loop_
_entity.id
_entity.type
_entity.pdbx_description
1 polymer ?
#
loop_
_entity_poly.entity_id
_entity_poly.type
_entity_poly.pdbx_seq_one_letter_code
_entity_poly.pdbx_strand_id
1 'polypeptide(L)'
;MRIVPILITIFMLYSVSAQANEWQWATRVVDFSSQYGNREFSPREILGKPSVMPDFGKSPAAWLVKYPSSKTEWIRLEFDNPIYIKQILINENFNPGAIVKIVIYDSLGRGYQIYSNNSPMPRQNSLKPSRFYGDTIKFRSKELKIELNLFNYLEDYQIDAVAISSSIDPIPIEVNLPKNATAKPIVKDNLGPMVNSKWRELAPIISSDGNTLFFTREGHPDNFGSQRLQDIWYSKTDYSGNFTMAENIGPPINNENSNFSFAISPDGNVLYLGHIYLPDGKNISGFSKSVFDGTKWSMPESMEVRNYYNRSRSGSFSISSDGKTMLLAIERDDTYGYMDIYVSFLLVDGTWSEPKNLGNTINTAAEEVSPYLASDGKTLYFSTGGHPGFGDNDMFISKRLDDTWTNWTEPTNLGSEINTRGWDAYYTISAEGKYAYFVSSENSIGTEDIFRLELPSEITPDPVFLLRGKVLNSKTEQPVSASIKYETLPDGIEAGFATSNALTGDYRIVLPSGKKYGYYAVAEGFVAVNQNLDLREVYDYGELNVDLYLVPIEKGQTVRINNIFFEFGAYELLDDSFIELNRLKESLNANPQMMILVKGHTDNIGNDARNQVLSENRANSVKQYLIEQGIDSTRIRINGMGSKSPIADNNTEEGREKNRRVEFEIISE
;
A
#
# COMPACT_ATOMS: atom_id res chain seq x y z
N MET A 1 5.10 -68.26 -12.64
CA MET A 1 4.04 -67.53 -11.91
C MET A 1 4.69 -66.74 -10.80
N ARG A 2 5.01 -65.45 -11.05
CA ARG A 2 5.58 -64.56 -10.03
C ARG A 2 4.46 -63.59 -9.61
N ILE A 3 4.13 -63.63 -8.33
CA ILE A 3 3.12 -62.78 -7.69
C ILE A 3 3.83 -61.48 -7.33
N VAL A 4 3.35 -60.36 -7.87
CA VAL A 4 3.77 -59.01 -7.51
C VAL A 4 2.82 -58.52 -6.45
N PRO A 5 3.27 -58.07 -5.28
CA PRO A 5 2.39 -57.47 -4.30
C PRO A 5 2.11 -56.00 -4.69
N ILE A 6 0.81 -55.68 -4.82
CA ILE A 6 0.34 -54.32 -4.96
C ILE A 6 0.40 -53.64 -3.60
N LEU A 7 1.26 -52.64 -3.45
CA LEU A 7 1.28 -51.79 -2.25
C LEU A 7 0.20 -50.74 -2.40
N ILE A 8 -0.88 -50.88 -1.64
CA ILE A 8 -1.92 -49.84 -1.52
C ILE A 8 -1.42 -48.79 -0.51
N THR A 9 -0.96 -47.66 -1.02
CA THR A 9 -0.62 -46.51 -0.17
C THR A 9 -1.92 -45.79 0.18
N ILE A 10 -2.37 -45.95 1.42
CA ILE A 10 -3.49 -45.19 1.98
C ILE A 10 -2.98 -43.78 2.27
N PHE A 11 -3.34 -42.81 1.41
CA PHE A 11 -3.21 -41.39 1.73
C PHE A 11 -4.25 -41.04 2.82
N MET A 12 -3.81 -40.94 4.07
CA MET A 12 -4.57 -40.24 5.10
C MET A 12 -4.57 -38.75 4.75
N LEU A 13 -5.68 -38.27 4.20
CA LEU A 13 -6.01 -36.86 4.17
C LEU A 13 -6.20 -36.39 5.62
N TYR A 14 -5.16 -35.82 6.20
CA TYR A 14 -5.31 -34.96 7.35
C TYR A 14 -6.07 -33.70 6.88
N SER A 15 -7.38 -33.68 7.10
CA SER A 15 -8.11 -32.43 7.12
C SER A 15 -7.56 -31.62 8.28
N VAL A 16 -6.74 -30.62 8.01
CA VAL A 16 -6.47 -29.52 8.93
C VAL A 16 -7.82 -28.81 9.06
N SER A 17 -8.63 -29.22 10.05
CA SER A 17 -9.72 -28.39 10.51
C SER A 17 -9.07 -27.12 11.03
N ALA A 18 -9.30 -25.98 10.39
CA ALA A 18 -9.05 -24.69 11.01
C ALA A 18 -9.72 -24.77 12.39
N GLN A 19 -8.93 -24.73 13.45
CA GLN A 19 -9.41 -24.71 14.81
C GLN A 19 -10.18 -23.39 14.94
N ALA A 20 -11.50 -23.46 14.91
CA ALA A 20 -12.34 -22.29 15.14
C ALA A 20 -11.89 -21.70 16.49
N ASN A 21 -11.58 -20.42 16.53
CA ASN A 21 -11.20 -19.73 17.74
C ASN A 21 -12.21 -20.07 18.83
N GLU A 22 -11.74 -20.54 19.99
CA GLU A 22 -12.59 -20.89 21.13
C GLU A 22 -13.27 -19.68 21.76
N TRP A 23 -12.83 -18.46 21.37
CA TRP A 23 -13.36 -17.18 21.85
C TRP A 23 -13.60 -16.22 20.67
N GLN A 24 -14.44 -15.22 20.93
CA GLN A 24 -14.71 -14.12 20.02
C GLN A 24 -15.06 -12.85 20.80
N TRP A 25 -14.68 -11.70 20.23
CA TRP A 25 -14.99 -10.38 20.75
C TRP A 25 -16.36 -9.92 20.26
N ALA A 26 -16.98 -8.96 20.97
CA ALA A 26 -18.22 -8.34 20.52
C ALA A 26 -18.01 -7.62 19.17
N THR A 27 -18.95 -7.80 18.23
CA THR A 27 -18.89 -7.22 16.87
C THR A 27 -20.02 -6.25 16.58
N ARG A 28 -21.05 -6.21 17.43
CA ARG A 28 -22.16 -5.29 17.26
C ARG A 28 -22.77 -4.87 18.58
N VAL A 29 -23.05 -3.56 18.73
CA VAL A 29 -23.91 -3.05 19.78
C VAL A 29 -25.35 -3.18 19.33
N VAL A 30 -26.15 -3.96 20.06
CA VAL A 30 -27.57 -4.16 19.76
C VAL A 30 -28.40 -3.02 20.31
N ASP A 31 -28.14 -2.62 21.57
CA ASP A 31 -28.85 -1.55 22.27
C ASP A 31 -28.10 -1.16 23.55
N PHE A 32 -28.36 0.05 24.07
CA PHE A 32 -27.70 0.58 25.28
C PHE A 32 -28.55 1.63 25.98
N SER A 33 -28.29 1.88 27.26
CA SER A 33 -29.03 2.83 28.09
C SER A 33 -28.61 4.28 27.86
N SER A 34 -27.31 4.56 27.76
CA SER A 34 -26.78 5.91 27.56
C SER A 34 -25.40 5.89 26.94
N GLN A 35 -24.98 7.04 26.40
CA GLN A 35 -23.64 7.28 25.90
C GLN A 35 -23.20 8.71 26.22
N TYR A 36 -21.92 8.89 26.50
CA TYR A 36 -21.35 10.21 26.74
C TYR A 36 -21.06 10.92 25.42
N GLY A 37 -20.48 10.25 24.44
CA GLY A 37 -20.14 10.74 23.11
C GLY A 37 -20.76 9.92 21.98
N ASN A 38 -20.69 10.48 20.75
CA ASN A 38 -21.19 9.81 19.54
C ASN A 38 -20.07 9.08 18.77
N ARG A 39 -18.83 9.44 19.04
CA ARG A 39 -17.59 8.81 18.56
C ARG A 39 -16.82 8.36 19.78
N GLU A 40 -15.85 9.15 20.22
CA GLU A 40 -15.16 8.94 21.48
C GLU A 40 -16.16 8.66 22.61
N PHE A 41 -15.82 7.74 23.49
CA PHE A 41 -16.64 7.30 24.62
C PHE A 41 -17.99 6.67 24.23
N SER A 42 -18.19 6.33 22.96
CA SER A 42 -19.43 5.75 22.49
C SER A 42 -19.56 4.25 22.85
N PRO A 43 -20.77 3.67 22.81
CA PRO A 43 -20.92 2.21 22.97
C PRO A 43 -20.19 1.38 21.92
N ARG A 44 -19.81 1.95 20.78
CA ARG A 44 -19.07 1.24 19.75
C ARG A 44 -17.63 0.97 20.15
N GLU A 45 -17.05 1.77 21.02
CA GLU A 45 -15.68 1.59 21.54
C GLU A 45 -15.51 0.31 22.38
N ILE A 46 -16.60 -0.42 22.68
CA ILE A 46 -16.55 -1.72 23.38
C ILE A 46 -16.37 -2.90 22.40
N LEU A 47 -16.42 -2.65 21.09
CA LEU A 47 -16.36 -3.69 20.06
C LEU A 47 -14.91 -4.05 19.71
N GLY A 48 -14.67 -5.33 19.42
CA GLY A 48 -13.35 -5.82 19.09
C GLY A 48 -12.50 -6.17 20.30
N LYS A 49 -11.19 -6.24 20.11
CA LYS A 49 -10.19 -6.50 21.16
C LYS A 49 -10.06 -5.30 22.09
N PRO A 50 -9.58 -5.49 23.35
CA PRO A 50 -9.29 -4.36 24.22
C PRO A 50 -8.27 -3.43 23.59
N SER A 51 -8.60 -2.15 23.49
CA SER A 51 -7.72 -1.11 22.95
C SER A 51 -6.93 -0.39 24.04
N VAL A 52 -7.40 -0.40 25.30
CA VAL A 52 -6.79 0.24 26.45
C VAL A 52 -5.94 -0.77 27.26
N MET A 53 -4.92 -1.33 26.61
CA MET A 53 -4.00 -2.32 27.19
C MET A 53 -2.57 -2.03 26.66
N PRO A 54 -1.51 -2.20 27.48
CA PRO A 54 -1.49 -2.71 28.84
C PRO A 54 -1.84 -1.69 29.93
N ASP A 55 -2.07 -0.44 29.57
CA ASP A 55 -2.37 0.62 30.51
C ASP A 55 -3.80 0.50 31.06
N PHE A 56 -4.04 1.17 32.17
CA PHE A 56 -5.33 1.28 32.82
C PHE A 56 -5.64 2.75 33.04
N GLY A 57 -6.87 3.15 32.75
CA GLY A 57 -7.27 4.53 32.94
C GLY A 57 -8.49 4.91 32.12
N LYS A 58 -8.88 6.18 32.25
CA LYS A 58 -9.93 6.74 31.38
C LYS A 58 -9.40 6.94 29.99
N SER A 59 -10.13 6.42 28.99
CA SER A 59 -9.77 6.53 27.58
C SER A 59 -10.96 6.92 26.72
N PRO A 60 -10.78 7.74 25.67
CA PRO A 60 -11.80 8.01 24.68
C PRO A 60 -12.17 6.76 23.86
N ALA A 61 -11.29 5.78 23.76
CA ALA A 61 -11.47 4.49 23.08
C ALA A 61 -12.19 3.42 23.95
N ALA A 62 -13.05 3.84 24.89
CA ALA A 62 -13.85 2.95 25.73
C ALA A 62 -15.23 3.55 25.99
N TRP A 63 -16.26 2.68 26.10
CA TRP A 63 -17.61 3.13 26.37
C TRP A 63 -17.71 3.79 27.74
N LEU A 64 -18.15 5.06 27.74
CA LEU A 64 -18.45 5.85 28.95
C LEU A 64 -19.95 6.12 29.02
N VAL A 65 -20.55 5.75 30.16
CA VAL A 65 -21.94 6.06 30.46
C VAL A 65 -22.14 7.56 30.70
N LYS A 66 -23.29 8.09 30.26
CA LYS A 66 -23.54 9.56 30.34
C LYS A 66 -23.84 10.03 31.77
N TYR A 67 -24.50 9.20 32.58
CA TYR A 67 -24.98 9.58 33.90
C TYR A 67 -24.53 8.60 34.97
N PRO A 68 -23.28 8.74 35.47
CA PRO A 68 -22.73 7.77 36.42
C PRO A 68 -23.48 7.73 37.78
N SER A 69 -24.24 8.75 38.11
CA SER A 69 -25.00 8.81 39.38
C SER A 69 -26.45 8.32 39.29
N SER A 70 -26.92 7.95 38.10
CA SER A 70 -28.28 7.49 37.90
C SER A 70 -28.35 5.97 37.78
N LYS A 71 -29.31 5.38 38.44
CA LYS A 71 -29.93 4.05 38.25
C LYS A 71 -29.16 3.03 37.33
N THR A 72 -29.76 1.94 37.00
CA THR A 72 -29.20 0.85 36.21
C THR A 72 -28.85 1.26 34.78
N GLU A 73 -27.56 1.36 34.47
CA GLU A 73 -27.08 1.50 33.10
C GLU A 73 -26.86 0.11 32.49
N TRP A 74 -26.90 -0.01 31.17
CA TRP A 74 -26.76 -1.31 30.54
C TRP A 74 -26.35 -1.21 29.07
N ILE A 75 -25.71 -2.30 28.57
CA ILE A 75 -25.39 -2.49 27.16
C ILE A 75 -25.73 -3.91 26.72
N ARG A 76 -26.22 -4.05 25.50
CA ARG A 76 -26.53 -5.33 24.84
C ARG A 76 -25.66 -5.50 23.61
N LEU A 77 -24.92 -6.61 23.56
CA LEU A 77 -23.87 -6.89 22.57
C LEU A 77 -24.17 -8.17 21.80
N GLU A 78 -23.77 -8.22 20.54
CA GLU A 78 -23.82 -9.39 19.69
C GLU A 78 -22.40 -9.77 19.22
N PHE A 79 -22.24 -11.07 18.96
CA PHE A 79 -21.03 -11.73 18.50
C PHE A 79 -21.29 -12.45 17.17
N ASP A 80 -20.26 -12.73 16.37
CA ASP A 80 -20.43 -13.30 15.03
C ASP A 80 -21.11 -14.66 15.03
N ASN A 81 -20.65 -15.56 15.91
CA ASN A 81 -21.09 -16.95 15.90
C ASN A 81 -21.75 -17.35 17.22
N PRO A 82 -22.87 -18.09 17.18
CA PRO A 82 -23.46 -18.66 18.38
C PRO A 82 -22.58 -19.80 18.90
N ILE A 83 -22.13 -19.68 20.17
CA ILE A 83 -21.32 -20.70 20.87
C ILE A 83 -21.99 -21.12 22.19
N TYR A 84 -21.56 -22.26 22.78
CA TYR A 84 -21.85 -22.59 24.16
C TYR A 84 -20.96 -21.75 25.08
N ILE A 85 -21.51 -20.66 25.62
CA ILE A 85 -20.72 -19.69 26.41
C ILE A 85 -20.37 -20.33 27.74
N LYS A 86 -19.09 -20.59 27.99
CA LYS A 86 -18.53 -21.04 29.26
C LYS A 86 -17.81 -19.94 30.03
N GLN A 87 -17.28 -18.94 29.31
CA GLN A 87 -16.61 -17.78 29.89
C GLN A 87 -17.06 -16.51 29.21
N ILE A 88 -17.23 -15.46 29.98
CA ILE A 88 -17.35 -14.07 29.51
C ILE A 88 -16.22 -13.29 30.14
N LEU A 89 -15.49 -12.53 29.32
CA LEU A 89 -14.46 -11.61 29.75
C LEU A 89 -14.95 -10.19 29.49
N ILE A 90 -14.82 -9.32 30.48
CA ILE A 90 -15.16 -7.90 30.39
C ILE A 90 -13.97 -7.09 30.84
N ASN A 91 -13.40 -6.29 29.93
CA ASN A 91 -12.32 -5.35 30.23
C ASN A 91 -12.92 -4.03 30.73
N GLU A 92 -12.96 -3.88 32.06
CA GLU A 92 -13.37 -2.63 32.72
C GLU A 92 -12.10 -1.79 32.91
N ASN A 93 -11.82 -0.90 31.97
CA ASN A 93 -10.55 -0.12 31.94
C ASN A 93 -10.50 1.04 32.93
N PHE A 94 -11.66 1.51 33.44
CA PHE A 94 -11.70 2.59 34.43
C PHE A 94 -12.79 2.34 35.49
N ASN A 95 -12.42 2.48 36.78
CA ASN A 95 -13.27 2.26 37.95
C ASN A 95 -14.06 0.94 37.96
N PRO A 96 -13.42 -0.23 37.79
CA PRO A 96 -14.09 -1.52 37.65
C PRO A 96 -14.94 -1.94 38.86
N GLY A 97 -15.91 -2.82 38.64
CA GLY A 97 -16.72 -3.46 39.67
C GLY A 97 -18.21 -3.08 39.69
N ALA A 98 -18.68 -2.28 38.71
CA ALA A 98 -20.08 -1.82 38.64
C ALA A 98 -21.04 -2.88 38.10
N ILE A 99 -20.59 -4.00 37.59
CA ILE A 99 -21.42 -5.03 36.96
C ILE A 99 -22.30 -5.71 38.01
N VAL A 100 -23.63 -5.60 37.85
CA VAL A 100 -24.61 -6.21 38.76
C VAL A 100 -25.30 -7.42 38.15
N LYS A 101 -25.37 -7.49 36.81
CA LYS A 101 -26.08 -8.59 36.18
C LYS A 101 -25.58 -8.85 34.77
N ILE A 102 -25.49 -10.10 34.38
CA ILE A 102 -25.25 -10.52 33.01
C ILE A 102 -26.36 -11.50 32.59
N VAL A 103 -26.95 -11.22 31.42
CA VAL A 103 -28.02 -12.01 30.80
C VAL A 103 -27.57 -12.46 29.43
N ILE A 104 -27.73 -13.73 29.11
CA ILE A 104 -27.46 -14.32 27.79
C ILE A 104 -28.80 -14.64 27.13
N TYR A 105 -28.88 -14.48 25.80
CA TYR A 105 -30.09 -14.69 25.03
C TYR A 105 -30.02 -15.96 24.17
N ASP A 106 -31.08 -16.75 24.16
CA ASP A 106 -31.22 -17.88 23.24
C ASP A 106 -31.67 -17.41 21.84
N SER A 107 -31.74 -18.31 20.88
CA SER A 107 -32.16 -18.03 19.50
C SER A 107 -33.61 -17.54 19.37
N LEU A 108 -34.42 -17.62 20.42
CA LEU A 108 -35.77 -17.10 20.49
C LEU A 108 -35.85 -15.75 21.21
N GLY A 109 -34.70 -15.18 21.60
CA GLY A 109 -34.61 -13.92 22.32
C GLY A 109 -35.00 -14.02 23.81
N ARG A 110 -35.09 -15.18 24.39
CA ARG A 110 -35.34 -15.34 25.82
C ARG A 110 -34.06 -15.16 26.61
N GLY A 111 -34.09 -14.28 27.62
CA GLY A 111 -32.95 -13.96 28.45
C GLY A 111 -32.76 -14.92 29.64
N TYR A 112 -31.54 -15.36 29.87
CA TYR A 112 -31.13 -16.21 30.98
C TYR A 112 -30.05 -15.54 31.80
N GLN A 113 -30.32 -15.25 33.05
CA GLN A 113 -29.36 -14.62 33.95
C GLN A 113 -28.29 -15.63 34.35
N ILE A 114 -27.01 -15.24 34.16
CA ILE A 114 -25.84 -16.05 34.52
C ILE A 114 -25.02 -15.46 35.67
N TYR A 115 -25.16 -14.18 35.89
CA TYR A 115 -24.48 -13.47 36.99
C TYR A 115 -25.43 -12.48 37.63
N SER A 116 -25.34 -12.35 38.97
CA SER A 116 -26.01 -11.32 39.76
C SER A 116 -25.16 -10.90 40.95
N ASN A 117 -25.06 -9.59 41.17
CA ASN A 117 -24.42 -9.01 42.34
C ASN A 117 -25.29 -7.86 42.87
N ASN A 118 -25.88 -8.03 44.06
CA ASN A 118 -26.79 -7.03 44.62
C ASN A 118 -26.05 -5.83 45.29
N SER A 119 -24.74 -5.92 45.48
CA SER A 119 -23.95 -4.92 46.18
C SER A 119 -22.63 -4.61 45.43
N PRO A 120 -22.71 -3.98 44.27
CA PRO A 120 -21.52 -3.62 43.53
C PRO A 120 -20.69 -2.61 44.31
N MET A 121 -19.38 -2.77 44.31
CA MET A 121 -18.43 -1.89 44.96
C MET A 121 -17.31 -1.55 44.00
N PRO A 122 -16.86 -0.29 43.94
CA PRO A 122 -15.67 0.08 43.20
C PRO A 122 -14.46 -0.77 43.66
N ARG A 123 -13.76 -1.36 42.72
CA ARG A 123 -12.51 -2.09 42.96
C ARG A 123 -11.34 -1.15 42.74
N GLN A 124 -10.22 -1.40 43.40
CA GLN A 124 -8.98 -0.74 43.04
C GLN A 124 -8.65 -1.04 41.60
N ASN A 125 -8.15 -0.05 40.90
CA ASN A 125 -7.72 -0.16 39.52
C ASN A 125 -6.82 -1.38 39.36
N SER A 126 -7.25 -2.31 38.52
CA SER A 126 -6.59 -3.57 38.28
C SER A 126 -6.48 -3.80 36.80
N LEU A 127 -5.27 -4.06 36.30
CA LEU A 127 -5.00 -4.46 34.92
C LEU A 127 -5.64 -5.83 34.56
N LYS A 128 -6.40 -6.45 35.47
CA LYS A 128 -7.03 -7.76 35.25
C LYS A 128 -8.50 -7.59 34.87
N PRO A 129 -8.90 -8.01 33.68
CA PRO A 129 -10.30 -7.99 33.28
C PRO A 129 -11.16 -8.89 34.15
N SER A 130 -12.44 -8.54 34.25
CA SER A 130 -13.46 -9.32 34.96
C SER A 130 -13.82 -10.56 34.17
N ARG A 131 -13.85 -11.71 34.82
CA ARG A 131 -14.19 -13.00 34.22
C ARG A 131 -15.44 -13.60 34.88
N PHE A 132 -16.39 -14.00 34.09
CA PHE A 132 -17.63 -14.62 34.51
C PHE A 132 -17.78 -15.99 33.84
N TYR A 133 -18.25 -17.01 34.59
CA TYR A 133 -18.35 -18.36 34.09
C TYR A 133 -19.81 -18.79 34.02
N GLY A 134 -20.16 -19.50 32.93
CA GLY A 134 -21.53 -19.89 32.62
C GLY A 134 -21.74 -21.42 32.54
N ASP A 135 -21.33 -22.17 33.56
CA ASP A 135 -21.34 -23.64 33.56
C ASP A 135 -22.73 -24.30 33.37
N THR A 136 -23.81 -23.53 33.48
CA THR A 136 -25.19 -24.03 33.41
C THR A 136 -25.85 -23.86 32.05
N ILE A 137 -25.20 -23.26 31.06
CA ILE A 137 -25.81 -22.92 29.77
C ILE A 137 -25.74 -24.10 28.81
N LYS A 138 -26.93 -24.59 28.41
CA LYS A 138 -27.07 -25.75 27.51
C LYS A 138 -27.53 -25.41 26.11
N PHE A 139 -27.41 -24.12 25.69
CA PHE A 139 -27.75 -23.65 24.37
C PHE A 139 -26.65 -22.79 23.83
N ARG A 140 -26.59 -22.63 22.51
CA ARG A 140 -25.65 -21.70 21.85
C ARG A 140 -26.22 -20.29 21.86
N SER A 141 -25.43 -19.33 22.20
CA SER A 141 -25.77 -17.92 22.18
C SER A 141 -24.69 -17.09 21.46
N LYS A 142 -25.12 -16.01 20.87
CA LYS A 142 -24.26 -14.95 20.32
C LYS A 142 -24.64 -13.57 20.82
N GLU A 143 -25.39 -13.49 21.90
CA GLU A 143 -25.89 -12.22 22.41
C GLU A 143 -25.93 -12.21 23.93
N LEU A 144 -25.48 -11.09 24.51
CA LEU A 144 -25.54 -10.86 25.94
C LEU A 144 -25.91 -9.42 26.29
N LYS A 145 -26.40 -9.22 27.53
CA LYS A 145 -26.65 -7.90 28.12
C LYS A 145 -25.89 -7.81 29.44
N ILE A 146 -25.20 -6.69 29.63
CA ILE A 146 -24.51 -6.32 30.87
C ILE A 146 -25.30 -5.20 31.52
N GLU A 147 -25.66 -5.37 32.81
CA GLU A 147 -26.32 -4.34 33.60
C GLU A 147 -25.36 -3.83 34.70
N LEU A 148 -25.31 -2.51 34.86
CA LEU A 148 -24.41 -1.81 35.78
C LEU A 148 -25.21 -1.10 36.86
N ASN A 149 -24.66 -0.97 38.06
CA ASN A 149 -25.15 -0.08 39.09
C ASN A 149 -24.02 0.84 39.54
N LEU A 150 -24.16 2.11 39.24
CA LEU A 150 -23.16 3.15 39.49
C LEU A 150 -23.48 4.02 40.72
N PHE A 151 -24.45 3.64 41.53
CA PHE A 151 -24.91 4.42 42.68
C PHE A 151 -23.78 4.77 43.68
N ASN A 152 -22.80 3.89 43.85
CA ASN A 152 -21.66 4.08 44.73
C ASN A 152 -20.43 4.65 44.01
N TYR A 153 -20.55 5.05 42.74
CA TYR A 153 -19.47 5.57 41.93
C TYR A 153 -19.50 7.09 41.93
N LEU A 154 -18.43 7.72 42.41
CA LEU A 154 -18.28 9.18 42.44
C LEU A 154 -17.65 9.72 41.15
N GLU A 155 -17.07 8.85 40.35
CA GLU A 155 -16.35 9.16 39.12
C GLU A 155 -16.90 8.33 37.96
N ASP A 156 -16.41 8.62 36.77
CA ASP A 156 -16.75 7.92 35.54
C ASP A 156 -16.45 6.43 35.64
N TYR A 157 -17.15 5.64 34.81
CA TYR A 157 -16.95 4.18 34.69
C TYR A 157 -16.89 3.80 33.20
N GLN A 158 -15.95 2.96 32.84
CA GLN A 158 -15.78 2.56 31.44
C GLN A 158 -15.61 1.05 31.27
N ILE A 159 -16.10 0.56 30.11
CA ILE A 159 -15.80 -0.77 29.58
C ILE A 159 -15.17 -0.58 28.19
N ASP A 160 -14.01 -1.20 27.99
CA ASP A 160 -13.23 -1.17 26.77
C ASP A 160 -13.57 -2.34 25.83
N ALA A 161 -13.71 -3.56 26.36
CA ALA A 161 -14.01 -4.73 25.50
C ALA A 161 -14.78 -5.84 26.23
N VAL A 162 -15.48 -6.64 25.42
CA VAL A 162 -16.21 -7.83 25.90
C VAL A 162 -15.98 -9.02 24.97
N ALA A 163 -15.59 -10.16 25.54
CA ALA A 163 -15.47 -11.43 24.80
C ALA A 163 -16.28 -12.54 25.41
N ILE A 164 -16.65 -13.54 24.59
CA ILE A 164 -17.23 -14.81 24.99
C ILE A 164 -16.34 -15.98 24.56
N SER A 165 -16.29 -17.05 25.33
CA SER A 165 -15.53 -18.26 25.01
C SER A 165 -16.34 -19.55 25.27
N SER A 166 -16.09 -20.57 24.44
CA SER A 166 -16.55 -21.94 24.66
C SER A 166 -15.61 -22.76 25.54
N SER A 167 -14.44 -22.21 25.92
CA SER A 167 -13.50 -22.74 26.91
C SER A 167 -13.54 -21.95 28.21
N ILE A 168 -13.08 -22.58 29.29
CA ILE A 168 -12.77 -21.91 30.56
C ILE A 168 -11.31 -21.41 30.60
N ASP A 169 -10.50 -21.78 29.61
CA ASP A 169 -9.14 -21.32 29.50
C ASP A 169 -9.08 -19.80 29.36
N PRO A 170 -8.08 -19.12 29.91
CA PRO A 170 -7.97 -17.68 29.83
C PRO A 170 -7.94 -17.20 28.38
N ILE A 171 -8.86 -16.29 28.03
CA ILE A 171 -8.79 -15.55 26.77
C ILE A 171 -7.53 -14.70 26.84
N PRO A 172 -6.59 -14.83 25.88
CA PRO A 172 -5.40 -14.01 25.85
C PRO A 172 -5.74 -12.56 25.52
N ILE A 173 -5.15 -11.64 26.26
CA ILE A 173 -5.22 -10.19 26.02
C ILE A 173 -3.79 -9.71 26.09
N GLU A 174 -3.12 -9.68 24.95
CA GLU A 174 -1.75 -9.26 24.83
C GLU A 174 -1.62 -8.32 23.62
N VAL A 175 -0.79 -7.30 23.76
CA VAL A 175 -0.37 -6.48 22.60
C VAL A 175 0.46 -7.40 21.70
N ASN A 176 0.07 -7.53 20.45
CA ASN A 176 0.82 -8.30 19.47
C ASN A 176 2.07 -7.51 19.06
N LEU A 177 3.19 -7.83 19.65
CA LEU A 177 4.49 -7.17 19.44
C LEU A 177 5.37 -7.96 18.46
N PRO A 178 6.35 -7.33 17.81
CA PRO A 178 7.31 -8.00 16.96
C PRO A 178 8.05 -9.11 17.71
N LYS A 179 8.11 -10.30 17.12
CA LYS A 179 8.86 -11.43 17.69
C LYS A 179 10.34 -11.15 17.54
N ASN A 180 11.11 -11.33 18.61
CA ASN A 180 12.57 -11.12 18.64
C ASN A 180 13.02 -9.66 18.49
N ALA A 181 12.24 -8.70 19.00
CA ALA A 181 12.68 -7.32 19.04
C ALA A 181 14.14 -7.25 19.51
N THR A 182 15.00 -6.71 18.67
CA THR A 182 16.44 -6.65 18.96
C THR A 182 16.67 -5.77 20.20
N ALA A 183 17.61 -6.15 21.05
CA ALA A 183 17.91 -5.45 22.31
C ALA A 183 18.51 -4.03 22.11
N LYS A 184 18.49 -3.48 20.91
CA LYS A 184 18.90 -2.10 20.66
C LYS A 184 17.72 -1.17 20.93
N PRO A 185 17.88 -0.16 21.80
CA PRO A 185 16.82 0.82 21.99
C PRO A 185 16.55 1.56 20.68
N ILE A 186 15.29 1.65 20.29
CA ILE A 186 14.84 2.48 19.17
C ILE A 186 14.97 3.94 19.62
N VAL A 187 15.70 4.73 18.83
CA VAL A 187 15.87 6.16 19.10
C VAL A 187 14.99 6.95 18.15
N LYS A 188 14.02 7.67 18.70
CA LYS A 188 13.21 8.65 17.96
C LYS A 188 14.00 9.96 17.88
N ASP A 189 14.24 10.44 16.68
CA ASP A 189 15.02 11.62 16.35
C ASP A 189 14.05 12.71 15.85
N ASN A 190 13.83 13.75 16.66
CA ASN A 190 13.07 14.92 16.19
C ASN A 190 13.87 15.61 15.09
N LEU A 191 13.27 15.86 13.92
CA LEU A 191 13.98 16.46 12.77
C LEU A 191 14.48 17.89 13.04
N GLY A 192 14.11 18.48 14.17
CA GLY A 192 14.60 19.76 14.62
C GLY A 192 14.05 20.95 13.81
N PRO A 193 14.55 22.18 14.12
CA PRO A 193 13.95 23.42 13.63
C PRO A 193 14.13 23.70 12.14
N MET A 194 14.89 22.87 11.43
CA MET A 194 14.96 22.96 9.94
C MET A 194 13.69 22.42 9.28
N VAL A 195 13.05 21.43 9.90
CA VAL A 195 11.80 20.82 9.42
C VAL A 195 10.63 21.20 10.32
N ASN A 196 10.77 20.99 11.63
CA ASN A 196 9.72 21.24 12.61
C ASN A 196 9.68 22.70 13.08
N SER A 197 8.53 23.16 13.50
CA SER A 197 8.30 24.53 13.95
C SER A 197 7.48 24.54 15.26
N LYS A 198 7.10 25.70 15.74
CA LYS A 198 6.14 25.81 16.85
C LYS A 198 4.67 25.53 16.45
N TRP A 199 4.43 25.24 15.21
CA TRP A 199 3.14 24.94 14.61
C TRP A 199 3.00 23.42 14.43
N ARG A 200 1.92 22.96 13.78
CA ARG A 200 1.67 21.55 13.56
C ARG A 200 2.31 21.08 12.24
N GLU A 201 3.15 20.09 12.29
CA GLU A 201 3.66 19.37 11.12
C GLU A 201 2.98 17.99 11.04
N LEU A 202 2.37 17.70 9.87
CA LEU A 202 1.53 16.53 9.65
C LEU A 202 1.87 15.84 8.32
N ALA A 203 1.46 14.59 8.18
CA ALA A 203 1.49 13.83 6.94
C ALA A 203 2.84 13.91 6.19
N PRO A 204 3.98 13.51 6.80
CA PRO A 204 5.25 13.44 6.10
C PRO A 204 5.18 12.42 4.96
N ILE A 205 5.82 12.76 3.83
CA ILE A 205 5.97 11.92 2.65
C ILE A 205 7.42 12.02 2.21
N ILE A 206 8.18 10.95 2.40
CA ILE A 206 9.57 10.89 1.94
C ILE A 206 9.64 10.39 0.50
N SER A 207 10.47 11.03 -0.33
CA SER A 207 10.76 10.54 -1.68
C SER A 207 11.43 9.16 -1.65
N SER A 208 11.30 8.38 -2.72
CA SER A 208 11.86 7.03 -2.80
C SER A 208 13.37 6.97 -2.57
N ASP A 209 14.10 8.01 -2.95
CA ASP A 209 15.55 8.15 -2.73
C ASP A 209 15.92 8.74 -1.35
N GLY A 210 14.92 9.04 -0.50
CA GLY A 210 15.14 9.58 0.83
C GLY A 210 15.59 11.05 0.90
N ASN A 211 15.65 11.76 -0.23
CA ASN A 211 16.30 13.09 -0.31
C ASN A 211 15.34 14.27 -0.22
N THR A 212 14.03 14.06 -0.38
CA THR A 212 13.03 15.13 -0.28
C THR A 212 11.89 14.68 0.62
N LEU A 213 11.62 15.46 1.66
CA LEU A 213 10.51 15.27 2.58
C LEU A 213 9.46 16.33 2.28
N PHE A 214 8.27 15.89 1.85
CA PHE A 214 7.06 16.72 1.77
C PHE A 214 6.26 16.54 3.05
N PHE A 215 5.56 17.56 3.49
CA PHE A 215 4.68 17.48 4.65
C PHE A 215 3.67 18.63 4.66
N THR A 216 2.65 18.50 5.48
CA THR A 216 1.64 19.53 5.68
C THR A 216 1.97 20.31 6.95
N ARG A 217 1.93 21.64 6.87
CA ARG A 217 2.08 22.52 8.04
C ARG A 217 0.82 23.34 8.23
N GLU A 218 0.29 23.37 9.45
CA GLU A 218 -0.94 24.07 9.79
C GLU A 218 -0.66 25.29 10.67
N GLY A 219 -1.31 26.41 10.38
CA GLY A 219 -1.26 27.63 11.20
C GLY A 219 -0.04 28.52 11.00
N HIS A 220 0.94 28.13 10.17
CA HIS A 220 2.19 28.89 9.97
C HIS A 220 1.92 30.27 9.35
N PRO A 221 2.65 31.34 9.76
CA PRO A 221 2.46 32.69 9.22
C PRO A 221 2.64 32.82 7.70
N ASP A 222 3.48 31.98 7.12
CA ASP A 222 3.79 31.98 5.68
C ASP A 222 2.86 31.05 4.89
N ASN A 223 1.83 30.45 5.51
CA ASN A 223 0.79 29.75 4.79
C ASN A 223 -0.10 30.72 4.04
N PHE A 224 -0.60 30.30 2.87
CA PHE A 224 -1.50 31.10 2.04
C PHE A 224 -2.86 31.34 2.71
N GLY A 225 -3.49 32.45 2.36
CA GLY A 225 -4.78 32.83 2.87
C GLY A 225 -4.77 33.44 4.28
N SER A 226 -5.86 34.13 4.61
CA SER A 226 -5.99 34.87 5.89
C SER A 226 -6.16 33.96 7.11
N GLN A 227 -6.68 32.75 6.93
CA GLN A 227 -6.90 31.78 8.01
C GLN A 227 -5.68 30.91 8.30
N ARG A 228 -4.63 30.96 7.44
CA ARG A 228 -3.41 30.17 7.57
C ARG A 228 -3.70 28.69 7.81
N LEU A 229 -4.57 28.13 6.98
CA LEU A 229 -4.94 26.72 7.04
C LEU A 229 -3.72 25.84 6.72
N GLN A 230 -3.95 24.63 6.32
CA GLN A 230 -2.89 23.69 5.96
C GLN A 230 -2.28 24.04 4.61
N ASP A 231 -0.95 24.09 4.55
CA ASP A 231 -0.16 24.21 3.32
C ASP A 231 0.86 23.07 3.23
N ILE A 232 1.22 22.73 2.01
CA ILE A 232 2.28 21.76 1.70
C ILE A 232 3.62 22.47 1.74
N TRP A 233 4.53 21.90 2.52
CA TRP A 233 5.92 22.31 2.66
C TRP A 233 6.84 21.18 2.23
N TYR A 234 8.09 21.48 1.92
CA TYR A 234 9.10 20.47 1.64
C TYR A 234 10.45 20.87 2.20
N SER A 235 11.29 19.86 2.46
CA SER A 235 12.71 20.03 2.79
C SER A 235 13.53 19.01 2.01
N LYS A 236 14.73 19.41 1.59
CA LYS A 236 15.68 18.55 0.87
C LYS A 236 16.89 18.26 1.74
N THR A 237 17.53 17.12 1.50
CA THR A 237 18.80 16.82 2.16
C THR A 237 19.96 17.57 1.49
N ASP A 238 20.89 18.02 2.30
CA ASP A 238 22.21 18.51 1.85
C ASP A 238 23.16 17.34 1.49
N TYR A 239 24.36 17.63 1.07
CA TYR A 239 25.39 16.61 0.75
C TYR A 239 25.80 15.74 1.93
N SER A 240 25.46 16.12 3.16
CA SER A 240 25.72 15.36 4.38
C SER A 240 24.54 14.52 4.83
N GLY A 241 23.42 14.57 4.09
CA GLY A 241 22.18 13.87 4.38
C GLY A 241 21.31 14.54 5.46
N ASN A 242 21.58 15.81 5.81
CA ASN A 242 20.76 16.58 6.74
C ASN A 242 19.70 17.38 5.98
N PHE A 243 18.50 17.45 6.54
CA PHE A 243 17.43 18.27 5.97
C PHE A 243 17.78 19.77 6.07
N THR A 244 17.56 20.48 4.99
CA THR A 244 17.67 21.94 4.92
C THR A 244 16.41 22.62 5.46
N MET A 245 16.45 23.96 5.58
CA MET A 245 15.28 24.73 6.00
C MET A 245 14.09 24.43 5.08
N ALA A 246 12.95 24.09 5.69
CA ALA A 246 11.73 23.79 4.96
C ALA A 246 11.18 25.02 4.23
N GLU A 247 10.68 24.81 3.03
CA GLU A 247 10.11 25.83 2.14
C GLU A 247 8.64 25.52 1.84
N ASN A 248 7.80 26.58 1.78
CA ASN A 248 6.43 26.46 1.30
C ASN A 248 6.45 26.22 -0.21
N ILE A 249 5.75 25.18 -0.70
CA ILE A 249 5.76 24.80 -2.12
C ILE A 249 5.12 25.86 -3.03
N GLY A 250 4.24 26.70 -2.48
CA GLY A 250 3.62 27.82 -3.19
C GLY A 250 2.55 27.45 -4.22
N PRO A 251 2.06 28.48 -4.95
CA PRO A 251 1.11 28.26 -6.03
C PRO A 251 1.73 27.51 -7.21
N PRO A 252 0.94 26.73 -8.00
CA PRO A 252 -0.52 26.61 -7.92
C PRO A 252 -1.01 25.56 -6.93
N ILE A 253 -0.11 24.89 -6.21
CA ILE A 253 -0.48 23.79 -5.28
C ILE A 253 -1.10 24.36 -4.01
N ASN A 254 -0.41 25.27 -3.32
CA ASN A 254 -0.97 25.98 -2.17
C ASN A 254 -1.83 27.15 -2.61
N ASN A 255 -3.02 27.25 -2.04
CA ASN A 255 -3.99 28.33 -2.24
C ASN A 255 -4.61 28.77 -0.90
N GLU A 256 -5.66 29.59 -0.91
CA GLU A 256 -6.28 30.09 0.32
C GLU A 256 -7.06 29.05 1.14
N ASN A 257 -7.22 27.83 0.62
CA ASN A 257 -7.92 26.73 1.30
C ASN A 257 -6.89 25.81 2.00
N SER A 258 -7.39 24.77 2.64
CA SER A 258 -6.54 23.70 3.18
C SER A 258 -5.94 22.87 2.04
N ASN A 259 -4.61 22.74 2.04
CA ASN A 259 -3.86 22.01 1.02
C ASN A 259 -2.99 20.95 1.70
N PHE A 260 -3.11 19.71 1.26
CA PHE A 260 -2.30 18.60 1.75
C PHE A 260 -1.97 17.62 0.62
N SER A 261 -0.80 17.00 0.71
CA SER A 261 -0.39 15.91 -0.15
C SER A 261 -0.47 14.59 0.60
N PHE A 262 -0.56 13.48 -0.13
CA PHE A 262 -0.64 12.15 0.46
C PHE A 262 0.25 11.11 -0.23
N ALA A 263 0.86 11.44 -1.36
CA ALA A 263 1.88 10.62 -2.01
C ALA A 263 2.73 11.46 -2.99
N ILE A 264 3.92 10.94 -3.28
CA ILE A 264 4.80 11.39 -4.36
C ILE A 264 5.18 10.18 -5.21
N SER A 265 5.21 10.32 -6.54
CA SER A 265 5.69 9.24 -7.41
C SER A 265 7.18 8.95 -7.15
N PRO A 266 7.67 7.72 -7.39
CA PRO A 266 9.08 7.37 -7.15
C PRO A 266 10.07 8.26 -7.88
N ASP A 267 9.72 8.74 -9.08
CA ASP A 267 10.51 9.66 -9.88
C ASP A 267 10.50 11.11 -9.34
N GLY A 268 9.62 11.43 -8.38
CA GLY A 268 9.48 12.75 -7.79
C GLY A 268 8.73 13.76 -8.67
N ASN A 269 8.15 13.33 -9.78
CA ASN A 269 7.53 14.22 -10.77
C ASN A 269 6.01 14.35 -10.64
N VAL A 270 5.34 13.49 -9.87
CA VAL A 270 3.89 13.55 -9.66
C VAL A 270 3.57 13.63 -8.17
N LEU A 271 3.01 14.75 -7.74
CA LEU A 271 2.52 14.95 -6.37
C LEU A 271 1.01 14.70 -6.33
N TYR A 272 0.56 13.81 -5.45
CA TYR A 272 -0.84 13.48 -5.25
C TYR A 272 -1.39 14.28 -4.08
N LEU A 273 -2.55 14.91 -4.33
CA LEU A 273 -3.12 15.95 -3.48
C LEU A 273 -4.54 15.57 -3.04
N GLY A 274 -4.87 15.88 -1.81
CA GLY A 274 -6.26 15.95 -1.39
C GLY A 274 -6.98 17.11 -2.05
N HIS A 275 -8.30 16.97 -2.18
CA HIS A 275 -9.21 17.92 -2.81
C HIS A 275 -9.13 17.98 -4.35
N ILE A 276 -10.21 18.44 -4.95
CA ILE A 276 -10.28 18.87 -6.35
C ILE A 276 -10.16 20.39 -6.36
N TYR A 277 -9.21 20.90 -7.12
CA TYR A 277 -8.93 22.33 -7.29
C TYR A 277 -9.78 22.90 -8.41
N LEU A 278 -10.68 23.82 -8.07
CA LEU A 278 -11.57 24.45 -9.04
C LEU A 278 -10.96 25.72 -9.63
N PRO A 279 -11.33 26.10 -10.88
CA PRO A 279 -10.83 27.32 -11.52
C PRO A 279 -11.17 28.63 -10.78
N ASP A 280 -12.19 28.62 -9.91
CA ASP A 280 -12.57 29.75 -9.08
C ASP A 280 -11.74 29.88 -7.79
N GLY A 281 -10.73 29.04 -7.62
CA GLY A 281 -9.82 29.00 -6.47
C GLY A 281 -10.34 28.25 -5.26
N LYS A 282 -11.51 27.58 -5.36
CA LYS A 282 -12.04 26.74 -4.27
C LYS A 282 -11.53 25.31 -4.36
N ASN A 283 -11.45 24.68 -3.20
CA ASN A 283 -11.21 23.24 -3.09
C ASN A 283 -12.49 22.53 -2.68
N ILE A 284 -12.78 21.39 -3.33
CA ILE A 284 -13.89 20.50 -2.96
C ILE A 284 -13.38 19.09 -2.65
N SER A 285 -14.18 18.26 -1.98
CA SER A 285 -13.82 16.88 -1.65
C SER A 285 -13.48 16.08 -2.89
N GLY A 286 -12.38 15.33 -2.83
CA GLY A 286 -11.87 14.49 -3.91
C GLY A 286 -10.35 14.49 -3.96
N PHE A 287 -9.80 14.19 -5.13
CA PHE A 287 -8.38 13.98 -5.33
C PHE A 287 -7.89 14.70 -6.58
N SER A 288 -6.64 15.13 -6.53
CA SER A 288 -5.94 15.71 -7.68
C SER A 288 -4.49 15.22 -7.72
N LYS A 289 -3.85 15.42 -8.85
CA LYS A 289 -2.41 15.25 -9.03
C LYS A 289 -1.83 16.49 -9.71
N SER A 290 -0.60 16.83 -9.36
CA SER A 290 0.18 17.87 -10.02
C SER A 290 1.48 17.27 -10.55
N VAL A 291 1.88 17.68 -11.74
CA VAL A 291 3.09 17.20 -12.43
C VAL A 291 4.17 18.27 -12.40
N PHE A 292 5.38 17.88 -12.03
CA PHE A 292 6.56 18.73 -12.05
C PHE A 292 7.23 18.68 -13.42
N ASP A 293 7.35 19.80 -14.11
CA ASP A 293 7.96 19.88 -15.44
C ASP A 293 9.50 20.04 -15.41
N GLY A 294 10.09 20.00 -14.21
CA GLY A 294 11.51 20.24 -13.96
C GLY A 294 11.79 21.66 -13.43
N THR A 295 10.83 22.59 -13.51
CA THR A 295 10.94 23.98 -13.01
C THR A 295 9.81 24.35 -12.07
N LYS A 296 8.60 23.88 -12.34
CA LYS A 296 7.38 24.24 -11.61
C LYS A 296 6.38 23.09 -11.61
N TRP A 297 5.50 23.12 -10.66
CA TRP A 297 4.35 22.24 -10.59
C TRP A 297 3.21 22.73 -11.49
N SER A 298 2.51 21.81 -12.16
CA SER A 298 1.31 22.11 -12.95
C SER A 298 0.14 22.52 -12.05
N MET A 299 -0.88 23.18 -12.62
CA MET A 299 -2.18 23.28 -11.96
C MET A 299 -2.70 21.85 -11.66
N PRO A 300 -3.17 21.58 -10.42
CA PRO A 300 -3.67 20.26 -10.08
C PRO A 300 -4.82 19.80 -10.96
N GLU A 301 -4.73 18.57 -11.49
CA GLU A 301 -5.75 17.92 -12.30
C GLU A 301 -6.54 16.93 -11.44
N SER A 302 -7.87 16.92 -11.58
CA SER A 302 -8.73 16.02 -10.81
C SER A 302 -8.51 14.55 -11.16
N MET A 303 -8.57 13.70 -10.14
CA MET A 303 -8.56 12.24 -10.25
C MET A 303 -9.93 11.71 -9.90
N GLU A 304 -10.54 10.93 -10.80
CA GLU A 304 -11.86 10.36 -10.58
C GLU A 304 -11.75 8.99 -9.91
N VAL A 305 -12.39 8.84 -8.74
CA VAL A 305 -12.60 7.57 -8.06
C VAL A 305 -14.08 7.20 -8.17
N ARG A 306 -14.38 6.04 -8.77
CA ARG A 306 -15.77 5.61 -9.01
C ARG A 306 -16.50 5.38 -7.68
N ASN A 307 -17.74 5.85 -7.59
CA ASN A 307 -18.58 5.76 -6.39
C ASN A 307 -17.90 6.26 -5.11
N TYR A 308 -17.01 7.26 -5.23
CA TYR A 308 -16.37 7.88 -4.08
C TYR A 308 -17.37 8.71 -3.27
N TYR A 309 -17.46 8.41 -1.99
CA TYR A 309 -18.04 9.28 -0.98
C TYR A 309 -17.36 9.00 0.36
N ASN A 310 -17.31 10.01 1.21
CA ASN A 310 -16.82 9.92 2.57
C ASN A 310 -17.77 10.67 3.49
N ARG A 311 -18.33 10.01 4.48
CA ARG A 311 -19.23 10.62 5.48
C ARG A 311 -18.47 11.34 6.58
N SER A 312 -17.19 10.96 6.79
CA SER A 312 -16.31 11.68 7.69
C SER A 312 -15.89 13.01 7.09
N ARG A 313 -15.61 14.00 7.95
CA ARG A 313 -15.02 15.28 7.55
C ARG A 313 -13.52 15.21 7.30
N SER A 314 -12.88 14.14 7.78
CA SER A 314 -11.47 13.85 7.62
C SER A 314 -11.29 12.61 6.75
N GLY A 315 -10.06 12.39 6.28
CA GLY A 315 -9.65 11.19 5.57
C GLY A 315 -8.15 11.24 5.36
N SER A 316 -7.52 10.07 5.27
CA SER A 316 -6.12 9.93 4.96
C SER A 316 -5.94 8.93 3.83
N PHE A 317 -4.91 9.15 3.02
CA PHE A 317 -4.76 8.46 1.74
C PHE A 317 -3.31 8.14 1.49
N SER A 318 -3.06 7.12 0.66
CA SER A 318 -1.74 6.86 0.08
C SER A 318 -1.86 6.22 -1.29
N ILE A 319 -0.81 6.34 -2.11
CA ILE A 319 -0.69 5.64 -3.39
C ILE A 319 0.60 4.81 -3.34
N SER A 320 0.50 3.57 -3.83
CA SER A 320 1.63 2.65 -3.94
C SER A 320 2.71 3.20 -4.89
N SER A 321 3.94 2.73 -4.71
CA SER A 321 5.08 3.12 -5.55
C SER A 321 4.92 2.74 -7.03
N ASP A 322 4.07 1.77 -7.37
CA ASP A 322 3.74 1.43 -8.76
C ASP A 322 2.71 2.38 -9.41
N GLY A 323 2.13 3.30 -8.62
CA GLY A 323 1.11 4.25 -9.07
C GLY A 323 -0.27 3.65 -9.36
N LYS A 324 -0.51 2.38 -9.01
CA LYS A 324 -1.73 1.65 -9.41
C LYS A 324 -2.69 1.31 -8.30
N THR A 325 -2.26 1.43 -7.04
CA THR A 325 -3.06 1.12 -5.87
C THR A 325 -3.19 2.35 -4.99
N MET A 326 -4.42 2.74 -4.67
CA MET A 326 -4.74 3.81 -3.73
C MET A 326 -5.35 3.20 -2.47
N LEU A 327 -4.84 3.53 -1.31
CA LEU A 327 -5.47 3.25 -0.02
C LEU A 327 -6.20 4.50 0.48
N LEU A 328 -7.39 4.30 1.03
CA LEU A 328 -8.28 5.36 1.49
C LEU A 328 -8.79 5.00 2.89
N ALA A 329 -8.51 5.84 3.88
CA ALA A 329 -9.19 5.80 5.17
C ALA A 329 -10.40 6.73 5.10
N ILE A 330 -11.60 6.16 5.00
CA ILE A 330 -12.87 6.85 4.76
C ILE A 330 -14.03 6.18 5.48
N GLU A 331 -15.12 6.92 5.74
CA GLU A 331 -16.36 6.42 6.30
C GLU A 331 -17.39 6.19 5.18
N ARG A 332 -17.83 4.93 5.02
CA ARG A 332 -18.84 4.52 4.04
C ARG A 332 -19.97 3.74 4.73
N ASP A 333 -20.93 3.24 3.94
CA ASP A 333 -22.06 2.44 4.46
C ASP A 333 -21.63 1.06 4.99
N ASP A 334 -20.52 0.56 4.51
CA ASP A 334 -19.96 -0.76 4.80
C ASP A 334 -18.73 -0.70 5.75
N THR A 335 -18.50 0.42 6.43
CA THR A 335 -17.49 0.52 7.48
C THR A 335 -17.88 -0.31 8.72
N TYR A 336 -16.87 -0.92 9.35
CA TYR A 336 -17.01 -1.59 10.64
C TYR A 336 -17.12 -0.58 11.78
N GLY A 337 -16.34 0.49 11.73
CA GLY A 337 -16.24 1.53 12.73
C GLY A 337 -16.63 2.92 12.24
N TYR A 338 -15.70 3.84 12.34
CA TYR A 338 -15.81 5.22 11.86
C TYR A 338 -15.19 5.36 10.48
N MET A 339 -13.87 5.43 10.40
CA MET A 339 -13.14 5.35 9.14
C MET A 339 -12.45 4.00 9.05
N ASP A 340 -12.69 3.32 7.96
CA ASP A 340 -12.01 2.07 7.61
C ASP A 340 -11.02 2.31 6.47
N ILE A 341 -10.02 1.43 6.34
CA ILE A 341 -9.13 1.43 5.19
C ILE A 341 -9.76 0.65 4.05
N TYR A 342 -9.80 1.29 2.89
CA TYR A 342 -10.26 0.76 1.61
C TYR A 342 -9.12 0.76 0.60
N VAL A 343 -9.22 -0.08 -0.42
CA VAL A 343 -8.34 -0.11 -1.58
C VAL A 343 -9.10 0.23 -2.86
N SER A 344 -8.48 1.01 -3.73
CA SER A 344 -8.95 1.33 -5.08
C SER A 344 -7.80 1.14 -6.08
N PHE A 345 -8.12 0.73 -7.31
CA PHE A 345 -7.15 0.39 -8.35
C PHE A 345 -7.30 1.31 -9.55
N LEU A 346 -6.16 1.73 -10.11
CA LEU A 346 -6.12 2.48 -11.35
C LEU A 346 -6.60 1.59 -12.52
N LEU A 347 -7.59 2.06 -13.25
CA LEU A 347 -8.19 1.36 -14.38
C LEU A 347 -7.59 1.84 -15.72
N VAL A 348 -7.80 1.06 -16.77
CA VAL A 348 -7.26 1.33 -18.12
C VAL A 348 -7.71 2.67 -18.68
N ASP A 349 -8.89 3.15 -18.30
CA ASP A 349 -9.44 4.45 -18.70
C ASP A 349 -8.91 5.64 -17.87
N GLY A 350 -7.98 5.39 -16.96
CA GLY A 350 -7.38 6.41 -16.11
C GLY A 350 -8.21 6.79 -14.87
N THR A 351 -9.39 6.21 -14.69
CA THR A 351 -10.18 6.36 -13.45
C THR A 351 -9.75 5.34 -12.40
N TRP A 352 -10.11 5.57 -11.15
CA TRP A 352 -9.90 4.64 -10.06
C TRP A 352 -11.15 3.81 -9.78
N SER A 353 -10.98 2.55 -9.42
CA SER A 353 -12.09 1.65 -9.12
C SER A 353 -12.89 2.13 -7.90
N GLU A 354 -14.09 1.60 -7.73
CA GLU A 354 -14.83 1.77 -6.47
C GLU A 354 -14.01 1.25 -5.29
N PRO A 355 -13.93 2.00 -4.16
CA PRO A 355 -13.21 1.57 -2.97
C PRO A 355 -13.77 0.27 -2.39
N LYS A 356 -12.87 -0.69 -2.13
CA LYS A 356 -13.15 -2.00 -1.52
C LYS A 356 -12.58 -2.05 -0.12
N ASN A 357 -13.40 -2.42 0.88
CA ASN A 357 -12.99 -2.56 2.28
C ASN A 357 -11.93 -3.67 2.46
N LEU A 358 -10.89 -3.43 3.27
CA LEU A 358 -9.81 -4.40 3.53
C LEU A 358 -10.22 -5.54 4.48
N GLY A 359 -11.41 -5.49 5.05
CA GLY A 359 -11.94 -6.53 5.95
C GLY A 359 -11.53 -6.34 7.41
N ASN A 360 -12.13 -7.16 8.26
CA ASN A 360 -12.09 -7.03 9.71
C ASN A 360 -10.78 -7.50 10.39
N THR A 361 -9.81 -7.98 9.63
CA THR A 361 -8.45 -8.20 10.16
C THR A 361 -7.71 -6.88 10.34
N ILE A 362 -7.93 -5.93 9.43
CA ILE A 362 -7.34 -4.58 9.46
C ILE A 362 -8.31 -3.62 10.13
N ASN A 363 -9.55 -3.55 9.63
CA ASN A 363 -10.54 -2.60 10.06
C ASN A 363 -11.28 -3.08 11.31
N THR A 364 -11.48 -2.17 12.25
CA THR A 364 -12.05 -2.44 13.57
C THR A 364 -13.33 -1.62 13.80
N ALA A 365 -13.84 -1.64 15.01
CA ALA A 365 -14.96 -0.76 15.40
C ALA A 365 -14.51 0.69 15.69
N ALA A 366 -13.20 0.92 15.87
CA ALA A 366 -12.62 2.26 16.00
C ALA A 366 -12.39 2.90 14.63
N GLU A 367 -11.47 3.83 14.53
CA GLU A 367 -11.04 4.40 13.26
C GLU A 367 -9.67 3.85 12.86
N GLU A 368 -9.52 3.51 11.59
CA GLU A 368 -8.25 3.22 10.97
C GLU A 368 -7.84 4.39 10.08
N VAL A 369 -6.64 4.93 10.32
CA VAL A 369 -6.16 6.13 9.64
C VAL A 369 -4.74 5.97 9.13
N SER A 370 -4.29 6.93 8.32
CA SER A 370 -2.91 7.06 7.85
C SER A 370 -2.36 5.78 7.21
N PRO A 371 -3.09 5.11 6.30
CA PRO A 371 -2.59 3.91 5.64
C PRO A 371 -1.37 4.26 4.79
N TYR A 372 -0.32 3.45 4.89
CA TYR A 372 0.87 3.53 4.05
C TYR A 372 1.24 2.13 3.54
N LEU A 373 1.15 1.92 2.23
CA LEU A 373 1.62 0.71 1.58
C LEU A 373 3.09 0.87 1.23
N ALA A 374 3.94 0.05 1.82
CA ALA A 374 5.36 0.05 1.53
C ALA A 374 5.64 -0.32 0.05
N SER A 375 6.84 0.03 -0.42
CA SER A 375 7.24 -0.17 -1.81
C SER A 375 7.29 -1.62 -2.27
N ASP A 376 7.23 -2.59 -1.34
CA ASP A 376 7.10 -4.02 -1.64
C ASP A 376 5.70 -4.41 -2.15
N GLY A 377 4.71 -3.50 -2.05
CA GLY A 377 3.32 -3.71 -2.45
C GLY A 377 2.54 -4.70 -1.57
N LYS A 378 3.08 -5.06 -0.40
CA LYS A 378 2.50 -6.07 0.51
C LYS A 378 2.40 -5.59 1.94
N THR A 379 3.36 -4.81 2.42
CA THR A 379 3.45 -4.38 3.81
C THR A 379 2.65 -3.10 4.00
N LEU A 380 1.62 -3.16 4.83
CA LEU A 380 0.76 -2.05 5.22
C LEU A 380 1.16 -1.57 6.62
N TYR A 381 1.40 -0.27 6.75
CA TYR A 381 1.46 0.45 8.02
C TYR A 381 0.20 1.28 8.16
N PHE A 382 -0.38 1.33 9.34
CA PHE A 382 -1.59 2.11 9.59
C PHE A 382 -1.70 2.43 11.09
N SER A 383 -2.54 3.39 11.43
CA SER A 383 -2.77 3.82 12.80
C SER A 383 -4.21 3.53 13.19
N THR A 384 -4.41 3.01 14.39
CA THR A 384 -5.75 2.74 14.95
C THR A 384 -5.73 2.66 16.47
N GLY A 385 -6.85 3.02 17.10
CA GLY A 385 -7.14 2.73 18.49
C GLY A 385 -7.92 1.42 18.71
N GLY A 386 -8.22 0.66 17.64
CA GLY A 386 -9.11 -0.52 17.73
C GLY A 386 -8.40 -1.86 17.97
N HIS A 387 -7.08 -1.90 17.98
CA HIS A 387 -6.26 -3.05 18.39
C HIS A 387 -5.57 -2.79 19.73
N PRO A 388 -5.19 -3.86 20.49
CA PRO A 388 -4.43 -3.69 21.73
C PRO A 388 -3.16 -2.87 21.50
N GLY A 389 -2.99 -1.80 22.28
CA GLY A 389 -1.93 -0.81 22.08
C GLY A 389 -1.52 -0.07 23.35
N PHE A 390 -0.85 1.07 23.19
CA PHE A 390 -0.24 1.86 24.25
C PHE A 390 -0.91 3.23 24.44
N GLY A 391 -1.70 3.69 23.46
CA GLY A 391 -2.29 5.03 23.46
C GLY A 391 -3.66 5.14 22.84
N ASP A 392 -4.00 6.35 22.40
CA ASP A 392 -5.27 6.63 21.72
C ASP A 392 -5.28 5.97 20.34
N ASN A 393 -4.30 6.27 19.48
CA ASN A 393 -4.08 5.61 18.21
C ASN A 393 -2.61 5.21 18.12
N ASP A 394 -2.37 3.93 17.89
CA ASP A 394 -1.06 3.34 17.74
C ASP A 394 -0.75 2.97 16.28
N MET A 395 0.51 2.97 15.94
CA MET A 395 1.00 2.45 14.66
C MET A 395 1.12 0.93 14.67
N PHE A 396 0.58 0.31 13.63
CA PHE A 396 0.62 -1.13 13.38
C PHE A 396 1.22 -1.46 12.02
N ILE A 397 1.70 -2.69 11.89
CA ILE A 397 2.15 -3.31 10.63
C ILE A 397 1.36 -4.59 10.37
N SER A 398 0.97 -4.80 9.11
CA SER A 398 0.39 -6.06 8.63
C SER A 398 0.88 -6.37 7.23
N LYS A 399 0.95 -7.64 6.85
CA LYS A 399 1.34 -8.07 5.49
C LYS A 399 0.16 -8.70 4.76
N ARG A 400 -0.06 -8.28 3.52
CA ARG A 400 -1.04 -8.86 2.60
C ARG A 400 -0.62 -10.28 2.22
N LEU A 401 -1.54 -11.24 2.31
CA LEU A 401 -1.27 -12.66 2.09
C LEU A 401 -1.64 -13.12 0.67
N ASP A 402 -2.57 -12.43 0.01
CA ASP A 402 -3.01 -12.73 -1.35
C ASP A 402 -3.53 -11.49 -2.09
N ASP A 403 -4.01 -11.66 -3.31
CA ASP A 403 -4.50 -10.56 -4.15
C ASP A 403 -5.99 -10.22 -3.92
N THR A 404 -6.63 -10.81 -2.92
CA THR A 404 -8.01 -10.47 -2.55
C THR A 404 -8.13 -9.13 -1.83
N TRP A 405 -7.04 -8.66 -1.17
CA TRP A 405 -6.99 -7.47 -0.33
C TRP A 405 -7.85 -7.54 0.94
N THR A 406 -8.37 -8.72 1.26
CA THR A 406 -9.12 -8.97 2.49
C THR A 406 -8.45 -9.99 3.40
N ASN A 407 -7.32 -10.56 2.95
CA ASN A 407 -6.56 -11.56 3.69
C ASN A 407 -5.20 -10.98 4.10
N TRP A 408 -5.06 -10.70 5.38
CA TRP A 408 -3.91 -10.02 5.98
C TRP A 408 -3.36 -10.81 7.17
N THR A 409 -2.11 -10.62 7.51
CA THR A 409 -1.60 -11.10 8.80
C THR A 409 -2.25 -10.33 9.94
N GLU A 410 -2.34 -10.96 11.11
CA GLU A 410 -2.76 -10.25 12.34
C GLU A 410 -1.89 -9.00 12.52
N PRO A 411 -2.48 -7.82 12.70
CA PRO A 411 -1.72 -6.58 12.90
C PRO A 411 -0.78 -6.67 14.10
N THR A 412 0.46 -6.26 13.90
CA THR A 412 1.50 -6.21 14.91
C THR A 412 1.73 -4.75 15.31
N ASN A 413 1.58 -4.45 16.59
CA ASN A 413 1.87 -3.11 17.15
C ASN A 413 3.36 -2.83 17.06
N LEU A 414 3.76 -1.63 16.68
CA LEU A 414 5.18 -1.29 16.50
C LEU A 414 5.96 -1.14 17.81
N GLY A 415 5.30 -1.23 18.97
CA GLY A 415 5.91 -1.20 20.30
C GLY A 415 5.94 0.18 20.95
N SER A 416 6.16 0.19 22.27
CA SER A 416 6.13 1.41 23.11
C SER A 416 7.27 2.40 22.84
N GLU A 417 8.31 1.97 22.13
CA GLU A 417 9.37 2.88 21.70
C GLU A 417 8.92 3.77 20.52
N ILE A 418 7.93 3.33 19.75
CA ILE A 418 7.35 4.10 18.64
C ILE A 418 6.04 4.72 19.08
N ASN A 419 5.13 3.91 19.61
CA ASN A 419 3.82 4.33 20.05
C ASN A 419 3.88 4.99 21.44
N THR A 420 3.11 6.05 21.61
CA THR A 420 3.03 6.83 22.85
C THR A 420 1.65 6.65 23.50
N ARG A 421 1.36 7.40 24.58
CA ARG A 421 0.02 7.45 25.16
C ARG A 421 -0.97 8.30 24.37
N GLY A 422 -0.48 9.08 23.42
CA GLY A 422 -1.26 9.96 22.58
C GLY A 422 -1.57 9.35 21.23
N TRP A 423 -1.71 10.23 20.26
CA TRP A 423 -2.05 9.90 18.89
C TRP A 423 -0.76 9.81 18.05
N ASP A 424 -0.44 8.62 17.53
CA ASP A 424 0.71 8.33 16.67
C ASP A 424 0.22 7.92 15.28
N ALA A 425 0.72 8.61 14.22
CA ALA A 425 0.22 8.40 12.87
C ALA A 425 1.18 8.86 11.76
N TYR A 426 0.76 8.71 10.51
CA TYR A 426 1.43 9.18 9.29
C TYR A 426 2.83 8.60 9.08
N TYR A 427 2.92 7.28 9.02
CA TYR A 427 4.17 6.57 8.81
C TYR A 427 4.55 6.54 7.34
N THR A 428 5.80 6.85 7.01
CA THR A 428 6.35 6.76 5.65
C THR A 428 7.81 6.30 5.66
N ILE A 429 8.22 5.57 4.62
CA ILE A 429 9.55 4.95 4.54
C ILE A 429 10.12 5.20 3.14
N SER A 430 11.42 5.52 3.04
CA SER A 430 12.12 5.55 1.75
C SER A 430 12.26 4.15 1.14
N ALA A 431 12.60 4.06 -0.14
CA ALA A 431 12.80 2.75 -0.80
C ALA A 431 13.93 1.92 -0.17
N GLU A 432 14.97 2.58 0.37
CA GLU A 432 16.05 1.90 1.10
C GLU A 432 15.55 1.15 2.34
N GLY A 433 14.42 1.57 2.92
CA GLY A 433 13.87 0.96 4.12
C GLY A 433 14.67 1.20 5.39
N LYS A 434 15.62 2.16 5.38
CA LYS A 434 16.50 2.43 6.52
C LYS A 434 15.85 3.29 7.58
N TYR A 435 15.13 4.33 7.17
CA TYR A 435 14.48 5.26 8.08
C TYR A 435 12.98 5.31 7.82
N ALA A 436 12.23 5.36 8.92
CA ALA A 436 10.82 5.75 8.91
C ALA A 436 10.67 7.19 9.42
N TYR A 437 9.68 7.88 8.88
CA TYR A 437 9.26 9.21 9.30
C TYR A 437 7.80 9.14 9.73
N PHE A 438 7.47 9.79 10.83
CA PHE A 438 6.12 9.75 11.41
C PHE A 438 5.87 11.00 12.26
N VAL A 439 4.63 11.19 12.68
CA VAL A 439 4.21 12.30 13.51
C VAL A 439 3.98 11.82 14.95
N SER A 440 4.47 12.58 15.90
CA SER A 440 4.19 12.38 17.33
C SER A 440 4.09 13.71 18.06
N SER A 441 3.29 13.75 19.13
CA SER A 441 3.15 14.91 20.01
C SER A 441 4.12 14.89 21.20
N GLU A 442 4.72 13.74 21.48
CA GLU A 442 5.63 13.59 22.62
C GLU A 442 7.03 14.16 22.27
N ASN A 443 7.56 15.04 23.14
CA ASN A 443 8.84 15.73 22.92
C ASN A 443 8.89 16.62 21.67
N SER A 444 7.74 17.16 21.24
CA SER A 444 7.63 18.09 20.13
C SER A 444 8.14 19.48 20.48
N ILE A 445 8.62 20.23 19.48
CA ILE A 445 8.92 21.67 19.55
C ILE A 445 7.61 22.45 19.54
N GLY A 446 6.67 22.02 18.70
CA GLY A 446 5.31 22.54 18.57
C GLY A 446 4.27 21.70 19.30
N THR A 447 3.18 21.40 18.60
CA THR A 447 2.12 20.52 19.11
C THR A 447 2.29 19.09 18.57
N GLU A 448 2.53 18.95 17.29
CA GLU A 448 2.92 17.70 16.61
C GLU A 448 4.11 18.00 15.70
N ASP A 449 5.13 17.16 15.78
CA ASP A 449 6.37 17.25 15.02
C ASP A 449 6.62 15.98 14.19
N ILE A 450 7.45 16.12 13.17
CA ILE A 450 7.95 14.99 12.40
C ILE A 450 9.20 14.44 13.06
N PHE A 451 9.18 13.14 13.32
CA PHE A 451 10.27 12.36 13.87
C PHE A 451 10.81 11.39 12.83
N ARG A 452 12.04 10.96 13.05
CA ARG A 452 12.69 9.90 12.27
C ARG A 452 13.17 8.81 13.22
N LEU A 453 13.13 7.56 12.79
CA LEU A 453 13.77 6.44 13.45
C LEU A 453 14.45 5.51 12.45
N GLU A 454 15.51 4.82 12.87
CA GLU A 454 16.11 3.71 12.12
C GLU A 454 15.22 2.48 12.30
N LEU A 455 14.79 1.88 11.17
CA LEU A 455 13.86 0.76 11.19
C LEU A 455 14.49 -0.51 11.75
N PRO A 456 13.91 -1.12 12.81
CA PRO A 456 14.25 -2.47 13.21
C PRO A 456 13.89 -3.49 12.11
N SER A 457 14.73 -4.53 11.97
CA SER A 457 14.54 -5.58 10.96
C SER A 457 13.19 -6.28 11.04
N GLU A 458 12.61 -6.37 12.24
CA GLU A 458 11.35 -7.06 12.52
C GLU A 458 10.12 -6.36 11.95
N ILE A 459 10.23 -5.06 11.71
CA ILE A 459 9.16 -4.21 11.17
C ILE A 459 9.53 -3.60 9.83
N THR A 460 10.60 -4.07 9.19
CA THR A 460 11.03 -3.62 7.86
C THR A 460 10.22 -4.34 6.76
N PRO A 461 9.81 -3.63 5.67
CA PRO A 461 9.17 -4.25 4.51
C PRO A 461 10.12 -5.23 3.80
N ASP A 462 9.58 -6.02 2.89
CA ASP A 462 10.40 -6.84 2.00
C ASP A 462 11.30 -5.93 1.13
N PRO A 463 12.56 -6.33 0.82
CA PRO A 463 13.49 -5.50 0.06
C PRO A 463 12.96 -5.15 -1.33
N VAL A 464 13.29 -3.95 -1.77
CA VAL A 464 13.01 -3.47 -3.11
C VAL A 464 14.30 -3.03 -3.81
N PHE A 465 14.22 -2.82 -5.11
CA PHE A 465 15.32 -2.38 -5.95
C PHE A 465 15.01 -1.01 -6.57
N LEU A 466 15.87 -0.02 -6.38
CA LEU A 466 15.74 1.31 -6.97
C LEU A 466 16.48 1.35 -8.30
N LEU A 467 15.73 1.37 -9.41
CA LEU A 467 16.26 1.61 -10.74
C LEU A 467 16.18 3.09 -11.05
N ARG A 468 17.30 3.70 -11.42
CA ARG A 468 17.38 5.12 -11.79
C ARG A 468 18.26 5.32 -13.00
N GLY A 469 18.15 6.45 -13.66
CA GLY A 469 18.95 6.82 -14.82
C GLY A 469 18.36 7.99 -15.57
N LYS A 470 18.77 8.17 -16.81
CA LYS A 470 18.26 9.20 -17.71
C LYS A 470 17.64 8.59 -18.95
N VAL A 471 16.62 9.25 -19.48
CA VAL A 471 16.11 9.01 -20.83
C VAL A 471 16.72 10.06 -21.76
N LEU A 472 17.50 9.62 -22.73
CA LEU A 472 18.28 10.46 -23.62
C LEU A 472 17.98 10.12 -25.08
N ASN A 473 18.07 11.13 -25.94
CA ASN A 473 18.10 10.92 -27.39
C ASN A 473 19.43 10.28 -27.77
N SER A 474 19.41 9.10 -28.38
CA SER A 474 20.59 8.32 -28.73
C SER A 474 21.58 9.03 -29.69
N LYS A 475 21.13 10.08 -30.36
CA LYS A 475 21.93 10.82 -31.36
C LYS A 475 22.49 12.13 -30.83
N THR A 476 21.72 12.82 -29.99
CA THR A 476 22.08 14.16 -29.52
C THR A 476 22.48 14.18 -28.04
N GLU A 477 22.25 13.08 -27.33
CA GLU A 477 22.42 12.92 -25.86
C GLU A 477 21.59 13.92 -25.03
N GLN A 478 20.63 14.60 -25.67
CA GLN A 478 19.74 15.53 -24.99
C GLN A 478 18.66 14.74 -24.21
N PRO A 479 18.20 15.28 -23.06
CA PRO A 479 17.11 14.72 -22.31
C PRO A 479 15.83 14.55 -23.15
N VAL A 480 15.09 13.49 -22.89
CA VAL A 480 13.79 13.22 -23.53
C VAL A 480 12.75 13.02 -22.45
N SER A 481 11.63 13.74 -22.55
CA SER A 481 10.44 13.48 -21.76
C SER A 481 9.75 12.21 -22.28
N ALA A 482 9.73 11.15 -21.51
CA ALA A 482 9.20 9.86 -21.89
C ALA A 482 8.35 9.23 -20.78
N SER A 483 7.36 8.45 -21.17
CA SER A 483 6.68 7.53 -20.27
C SER A 483 7.48 6.22 -20.20
N ILE A 484 7.79 5.76 -18.99
CA ILE A 484 8.50 4.50 -18.76
C ILE A 484 7.49 3.53 -18.18
N LYS A 485 7.28 2.42 -18.87
CA LYS A 485 6.43 1.32 -18.41
C LYS A 485 7.30 0.16 -17.98
N TYR A 486 6.92 -0.54 -16.95
CA TYR A 486 7.58 -1.75 -16.50
C TYR A 486 6.57 -2.87 -16.25
N GLU A 487 6.98 -4.08 -16.52
CA GLU A 487 6.13 -5.27 -16.50
C GLU A 487 6.88 -6.46 -15.90
N THR A 488 6.16 -7.42 -15.34
CA THR A 488 6.73 -8.69 -14.90
C THR A 488 6.93 -9.63 -16.08
N LEU A 489 8.03 -10.40 -16.07
CA LEU A 489 8.35 -11.38 -17.09
C LEU A 489 8.29 -12.80 -16.49
N PRO A 490 7.82 -13.82 -17.24
CA PRO A 490 7.52 -13.77 -18.69
C PRO A 490 6.11 -13.29 -19.04
N ASP A 491 5.24 -13.04 -18.06
CA ASP A 491 3.78 -12.87 -18.29
C ASP A 491 3.42 -11.53 -18.97
N GLY A 492 4.34 -10.56 -19.03
CA GLY A 492 4.11 -9.24 -19.61
C GLY A 492 3.03 -8.42 -18.88
N ILE A 493 2.78 -8.73 -17.60
CA ILE A 493 1.79 -8.00 -16.81
C ILE A 493 2.40 -6.65 -16.41
N GLU A 494 1.74 -5.56 -16.80
CA GLU A 494 2.18 -4.22 -16.45
C GLU A 494 2.23 -4.06 -14.91
N ALA A 495 3.43 -3.81 -14.38
CA ALA A 495 3.70 -3.70 -12.96
C ALA A 495 3.70 -2.24 -12.47
N GLY A 496 3.76 -1.26 -13.39
CA GLY A 496 3.68 0.15 -13.05
C GLY A 496 4.24 1.05 -14.16
N PHE A 497 4.28 2.34 -13.87
CA PHE A 497 4.78 3.35 -14.78
C PHE A 497 5.56 4.44 -14.04
N ALA A 498 6.44 5.13 -14.75
CA ALA A 498 7.16 6.32 -14.31
C ALA A 498 7.26 7.31 -15.48
N THR A 499 7.71 8.54 -15.22
CA THR A 499 7.98 9.54 -16.24
C THR A 499 9.41 10.05 -16.08
N SER A 500 10.06 10.37 -17.19
CA SER A 500 11.34 11.06 -17.11
C SER A 500 11.15 12.58 -17.03
N ASN A 501 12.01 13.23 -16.26
CA ASN A 501 12.02 14.68 -16.15
C ASN A 501 12.36 15.32 -17.51
N ALA A 502 11.54 16.25 -17.96
CA ALA A 502 11.66 16.86 -19.29
C ALA A 502 12.98 17.63 -19.51
N LEU A 503 13.59 18.18 -18.43
CA LEU A 503 14.81 18.98 -18.52
C LEU A 503 16.09 18.18 -18.31
N THR A 504 16.05 17.20 -17.40
CA THR A 504 17.23 16.43 -17.01
C THR A 504 17.25 15.01 -17.55
N GLY A 505 16.09 14.51 -18.01
CA GLY A 505 15.88 13.14 -18.41
C GLY A 505 15.78 12.14 -17.25
N ASP A 506 16.00 12.57 -16.03
CA ASP A 506 16.06 11.69 -14.86
C ASP A 506 14.77 10.90 -14.68
N TYR A 507 14.89 9.61 -14.37
CA TYR A 507 13.77 8.75 -14.01
C TYR A 507 14.13 7.86 -12.81
N ARG A 508 13.12 7.38 -12.10
CA ARG A 508 13.24 6.41 -11.02
C ARG A 508 12.07 5.45 -11.01
N ILE A 509 12.35 4.19 -10.73
CA ILE A 509 11.37 3.12 -10.57
C ILE A 509 11.75 2.31 -9.34
N VAL A 510 10.78 1.97 -8.50
CA VAL A 510 10.98 1.06 -7.38
C VAL A 510 10.37 -0.30 -7.73
N LEU A 511 11.17 -1.35 -7.69
CA LEU A 511 10.80 -2.70 -8.09
C LEU A 511 10.89 -3.66 -6.91
N PRO A 512 9.80 -4.33 -6.50
CA PRO A 512 9.85 -5.41 -5.52
C PRO A 512 10.81 -6.53 -5.94
N SER A 513 11.58 -7.06 -5.00
CA SER A 513 12.47 -8.22 -5.23
C SER A 513 11.68 -9.50 -5.54
N GLY A 514 12.38 -10.56 -5.98
CA GLY A 514 11.80 -11.86 -6.24
C GLY A 514 11.16 -12.05 -7.62
N LYS A 515 11.27 -11.07 -8.53
CA LYS A 515 10.69 -11.13 -9.89
C LYS A 515 11.71 -10.74 -10.95
N LYS A 516 11.40 -11.08 -12.19
CA LYS A 516 12.10 -10.57 -13.38
C LYS A 516 11.23 -9.49 -14.02
N TYR A 517 11.85 -8.38 -14.42
CA TYR A 517 11.16 -7.25 -15.02
C TYR A 517 11.67 -6.93 -16.41
N GLY A 518 10.75 -6.54 -17.31
CA GLY A 518 11.04 -5.78 -18.50
C GLY A 518 10.62 -4.33 -18.26
N TYR A 519 11.39 -3.36 -18.78
CA TYR A 519 11.00 -1.97 -18.73
C TYR A 519 11.40 -1.26 -20.03
N TYR A 520 10.60 -0.29 -20.45
CA TYR A 520 10.81 0.43 -21.71
C TYR A 520 10.28 1.86 -21.63
N ALA A 521 10.96 2.74 -22.33
CA ALA A 521 10.57 4.15 -22.46
C ALA A 521 9.89 4.41 -23.80
N VAL A 522 8.82 5.21 -23.78
CA VAL A 522 8.04 5.63 -24.95
C VAL A 522 7.97 7.15 -24.98
N ALA A 523 8.30 7.75 -26.12
CA ALA A 523 8.13 9.18 -26.37
C ALA A 523 7.70 9.41 -27.82
N GLU A 524 6.95 10.49 -28.06
CA GLU A 524 6.56 10.90 -29.41
C GLU A 524 7.79 11.23 -30.26
N GLY A 525 7.83 10.74 -31.49
CA GLY A 525 8.98 10.92 -32.38
C GLY A 525 10.15 9.98 -32.13
N PHE A 526 10.02 9.00 -31.22
CA PHE A 526 11.06 8.03 -30.90
C PHE A 526 10.56 6.58 -30.98
N VAL A 527 11.49 5.68 -31.20
CA VAL A 527 11.26 4.23 -31.07
C VAL A 527 11.49 3.83 -29.62
N ALA A 528 10.60 3.02 -29.07
CA ALA A 528 10.73 2.46 -27.72
C ALA A 528 12.01 1.61 -27.59
N VAL A 529 12.71 1.77 -26.48
CA VAL A 529 13.91 0.98 -26.12
C VAL A 529 13.65 0.18 -24.86
N ASN A 530 13.99 -1.11 -24.92
CA ASN A 530 13.71 -2.08 -23.85
C ASN A 530 14.97 -2.47 -23.09
N GLN A 531 14.78 -2.74 -21.81
CA GLN A 531 15.76 -3.37 -20.93
C GLN A 531 15.10 -4.43 -20.06
N ASN A 532 15.88 -5.38 -19.58
CA ASN A 532 15.42 -6.40 -18.65
C ASN A 532 16.26 -6.36 -17.37
N LEU A 533 15.62 -6.65 -16.25
CA LEU A 533 16.28 -6.73 -14.95
C LEU A 533 15.77 -7.98 -14.22
N ASP A 534 16.69 -8.84 -13.80
CA ASP A 534 16.37 -10.06 -13.06
C ASP A 534 16.64 -9.83 -11.56
N LEU A 535 15.58 -9.77 -10.76
CA LEU A 535 15.64 -9.57 -9.31
C LEU A 535 15.19 -10.81 -8.53
N ARG A 536 15.11 -11.99 -9.17
CA ARG A 536 14.60 -13.22 -8.52
C ARG A 536 15.45 -13.71 -7.36
N GLU A 537 16.75 -13.43 -7.39
CA GLU A 537 17.71 -13.81 -6.34
C GLU A 537 18.29 -12.60 -5.61
N VAL A 538 17.55 -11.48 -5.57
CA VAL A 538 17.91 -10.28 -4.82
C VAL A 538 17.17 -10.30 -3.50
N TYR A 539 17.91 -10.28 -2.38
CA TYR A 539 17.38 -10.40 -1.02
C TYR A 539 17.61 -9.17 -0.16
N ASP A 540 18.35 -8.19 -0.68
CA ASP A 540 18.65 -6.93 -0.01
C ASP A 540 18.27 -5.74 -0.90
N TYR A 541 18.14 -4.56 -0.30
CA TYR A 541 18.00 -3.32 -1.07
C TYR A 541 19.19 -3.14 -2.01
N GLY A 542 18.91 -2.72 -3.23
CA GLY A 542 19.94 -2.42 -4.23
C GLY A 542 19.55 -1.24 -5.11
N GLU A 543 20.56 -0.62 -5.70
CA GLU A 543 20.38 0.46 -6.67
C GLU A 543 21.12 0.14 -7.97
N LEU A 544 20.52 0.49 -9.10
CA LEU A 544 21.14 0.39 -10.40
C LEU A 544 20.89 1.68 -11.20
N ASN A 545 21.97 2.21 -11.80
CA ASN A 545 21.86 3.35 -12.67
C ASN A 545 21.95 2.88 -14.14
N VAL A 546 20.90 3.08 -14.93
CA VAL A 546 20.80 2.67 -16.33
C VAL A 546 20.19 3.80 -17.15
N ASP A 547 20.95 4.34 -18.09
CA ASP A 547 20.44 5.31 -19.04
C ASP A 547 19.73 4.62 -20.21
N LEU A 548 18.58 5.17 -20.62
CA LEU A 548 17.76 4.70 -21.75
C LEU A 548 17.97 5.64 -22.94
N TYR A 549 18.54 5.11 -24.02
CA TYR A 549 18.82 5.89 -25.23
C TYR A 549 17.72 5.66 -26.27
N LEU A 550 16.78 6.58 -26.39
CA LEU A 550 15.70 6.52 -27.37
C LEU A 550 16.20 6.86 -28.78
N VAL A 551 15.86 6.04 -29.75
CA VAL A 551 16.25 6.24 -31.16
C VAL A 551 15.21 7.14 -31.83
N PRO A 552 15.60 8.32 -32.37
CA PRO A 552 14.65 9.18 -33.07
C PRO A 552 14.14 8.49 -34.34
N ILE A 553 12.87 8.74 -34.69
CA ILE A 553 12.25 8.25 -35.92
C ILE A 553 12.76 9.10 -37.09
N GLU A 554 13.83 8.62 -37.70
CA GLU A 554 14.43 9.25 -38.87
C GLU A 554 14.69 8.16 -39.93
N LYS A 555 14.52 8.54 -41.20
CA LYS A 555 14.82 7.65 -42.31
C LYS A 555 16.27 7.16 -42.30
N GLY A 556 16.46 5.86 -42.43
CA GLY A 556 17.76 5.18 -42.41
C GLY A 556 18.25 4.75 -41.05
N GLN A 557 17.55 5.10 -39.96
CA GLN A 557 17.87 4.56 -38.63
C GLN A 557 17.53 3.07 -38.55
N THR A 558 18.47 2.28 -38.00
CA THR A 558 18.27 0.85 -37.76
C THR A 558 18.17 0.59 -36.27
N VAL A 559 17.13 -0.11 -35.87
CA VAL A 559 16.88 -0.51 -34.49
C VAL A 559 16.92 -2.02 -34.40
N ARG A 560 17.69 -2.54 -33.46
CA ARG A 560 17.70 -3.94 -33.14
C ARG A 560 16.45 -4.29 -32.31
N ILE A 561 15.73 -5.31 -32.72
CA ILE A 561 14.65 -5.88 -31.91
C ILE A 561 15.28 -6.94 -31.01
N ASN A 562 15.36 -6.66 -29.71
CA ASN A 562 15.85 -7.62 -28.73
C ASN A 562 14.75 -8.67 -28.43
N ASN A 563 15.14 -9.83 -27.91
CA ASN A 563 14.20 -10.87 -27.43
C ASN A 563 13.25 -11.43 -28.54
N ILE A 564 13.71 -11.51 -29.77
CA ILE A 564 13.04 -12.28 -30.83
C ILE A 564 13.70 -13.65 -30.90
N PHE A 565 12.93 -14.67 -30.55
CA PHE A 565 13.41 -16.05 -30.43
C PHE A 565 12.77 -16.94 -31.49
N PHE A 566 13.59 -17.83 -32.04
CA PHE A 566 13.17 -18.87 -32.98
C PHE A 566 13.78 -20.19 -32.54
N GLU A 567 13.14 -21.31 -32.83
CA GLU A 567 13.77 -22.62 -32.70
C GLU A 567 14.98 -22.75 -33.63
N PHE A 568 15.89 -23.64 -33.25
CA PHE A 568 17.12 -23.86 -34.03
C PHE A 568 16.79 -24.26 -35.47
N GLY A 569 17.24 -23.45 -36.42
CA GLY A 569 17.02 -23.68 -37.84
C GLY A 569 15.60 -23.44 -38.33
N ALA A 570 14.73 -22.92 -37.48
CA ALA A 570 13.32 -22.56 -37.78
C ALA A 570 13.12 -21.06 -37.90
N TYR A 571 11.92 -20.68 -38.34
CA TYR A 571 11.44 -19.28 -38.49
C TYR A 571 10.14 -19.04 -37.77
N GLU A 572 9.58 -20.03 -37.10
CA GLU A 572 8.40 -19.87 -36.24
C GLU A 572 8.79 -19.08 -35.00
N LEU A 573 8.01 -18.04 -34.67
CA LEU A 573 8.22 -17.21 -33.48
C LEU A 573 7.86 -18.00 -32.22
N LEU A 574 8.71 -17.91 -31.21
CA LEU A 574 8.39 -18.42 -29.87
C LEU A 574 7.58 -17.40 -29.07
N ASP A 575 6.78 -17.88 -28.12
CA ASP A 575 5.85 -17.05 -27.33
C ASP A 575 6.54 -15.86 -26.67
N ASP A 576 7.74 -16.03 -26.17
CA ASP A 576 8.54 -14.97 -25.56
C ASP A 576 8.84 -13.79 -26.50
N SER A 577 8.72 -13.98 -27.82
CA SER A 577 8.91 -12.93 -28.84
C SER A 577 7.74 -11.98 -28.95
N PHE A 578 6.54 -12.42 -28.58
CA PHE A 578 5.32 -11.64 -28.83
C PHE A 578 5.25 -10.36 -28.01
N ILE A 579 5.84 -10.36 -26.82
CA ILE A 579 5.93 -9.17 -25.97
C ILE A 579 6.66 -8.04 -26.71
N GLU A 580 7.80 -8.36 -27.29
CA GLU A 580 8.64 -7.39 -28.02
C GLU A 580 7.97 -6.92 -29.32
N LEU A 581 7.33 -7.83 -30.04
CA LEU A 581 6.60 -7.50 -31.26
C LEU A 581 5.37 -6.62 -30.98
N ASN A 582 4.69 -6.81 -29.85
CA ASN A 582 3.61 -5.93 -29.42
C ASN A 582 4.11 -4.51 -29.12
N ARG A 583 5.29 -4.34 -28.56
CA ARG A 583 5.92 -3.02 -28.34
C ARG A 583 6.25 -2.33 -29.67
N LEU A 584 6.79 -3.07 -30.65
CA LEU A 584 6.98 -2.53 -32.00
C LEU A 584 5.66 -2.13 -32.65
N LYS A 585 4.59 -2.93 -32.48
CA LYS A 585 3.24 -2.56 -32.89
C LYS A 585 2.77 -1.25 -32.25
N GLU A 586 2.98 -1.07 -30.93
CA GLU A 586 2.63 0.18 -30.22
C GLU A 586 3.40 1.38 -30.81
N SER A 587 4.70 1.23 -31.09
CA SER A 587 5.51 2.25 -31.74
C SER A 587 5.00 2.60 -33.13
N LEU A 588 4.59 1.61 -33.92
CA LEU A 588 3.99 1.82 -35.25
C LEU A 588 2.61 2.51 -35.15
N ASN A 589 1.80 2.17 -34.17
CA ASN A 589 0.50 2.80 -33.94
C ASN A 589 0.64 4.25 -33.48
N ALA A 590 1.59 4.54 -32.61
CA ALA A 590 1.90 5.91 -32.17
C ALA A 590 2.43 6.79 -33.30
N ASN A 591 2.99 6.18 -34.35
CA ASN A 591 3.59 6.89 -35.50
C ASN A 591 2.99 6.37 -36.83
N PRO A 592 1.77 6.79 -37.22
CA PRO A 592 1.05 6.22 -38.36
C PRO A 592 1.75 6.31 -39.73
N GLN A 593 2.64 7.30 -39.92
CA GLN A 593 3.40 7.49 -41.16
C GLN A 593 4.68 6.66 -41.24
N MET A 594 5.13 6.12 -40.09
CA MET A 594 6.35 5.33 -40.04
C MET A 594 6.24 4.04 -40.85
N MET A 595 7.16 3.82 -41.79
CA MET A 595 7.33 2.57 -42.53
C MET A 595 8.67 1.94 -42.16
N ILE A 596 8.69 0.61 -42.04
CA ILE A 596 9.88 -0.14 -41.62
C ILE A 596 10.29 -1.19 -42.65
N LEU A 597 11.61 -1.45 -42.69
CA LEU A 597 12.21 -2.59 -43.36
C LEU A 597 12.75 -3.56 -42.31
N VAL A 598 12.08 -4.70 -42.10
CA VAL A 598 12.52 -5.75 -41.18
C VAL A 598 13.63 -6.56 -41.84
N LYS A 599 14.77 -6.67 -41.15
CA LYS A 599 15.97 -7.38 -41.60
C LYS A 599 16.23 -8.59 -40.71
N GLY A 600 16.23 -9.78 -41.29
CA GLY A 600 16.63 -11.01 -40.58
C GLY A 600 18.10 -11.33 -40.81
N HIS A 601 18.79 -11.81 -39.79
CA HIS A 601 20.22 -12.21 -39.82
C HIS A 601 20.41 -13.63 -39.29
N THR A 602 21.46 -14.30 -39.73
CA THR A 602 21.95 -15.59 -39.21
C THR A 602 23.40 -15.47 -38.75
N ASP A 603 23.85 -16.44 -38.01
CA ASP A 603 25.30 -16.69 -37.85
C ASP A 603 25.90 -17.27 -39.16
N ASN A 604 27.19 -17.61 -39.12
CA ASN A 604 27.91 -18.16 -40.25
C ASN A 604 27.84 -19.69 -40.36
N ILE A 605 27.04 -20.38 -39.52
CA ILE A 605 26.92 -21.85 -39.58
C ILE A 605 25.97 -22.25 -40.70
N GLY A 606 26.41 -23.12 -41.56
CA GLY A 606 25.65 -23.65 -42.68
C GLY A 606 25.99 -23.03 -44.04
N ASN A 607 25.08 -23.23 -45.01
CA ASN A 607 25.26 -22.76 -46.38
C ASN A 607 24.67 -21.36 -46.56
N ASP A 608 25.36 -20.44 -47.23
CA ASP A 608 24.96 -19.08 -47.43
C ASP A 608 23.57 -18.92 -48.08
N ALA A 609 23.26 -19.76 -49.09
CA ALA A 609 21.95 -19.75 -49.74
C ALA A 609 20.81 -20.13 -48.78
N ARG A 610 21.04 -21.13 -47.92
CA ARG A 610 20.10 -21.55 -46.89
C ARG A 610 19.94 -20.46 -45.81
N ASN A 611 21.03 -19.86 -45.39
CA ASN A 611 21.04 -18.77 -44.40
C ASN A 611 20.28 -17.53 -44.96
N GLN A 612 20.42 -17.25 -46.26
CA GLN A 612 19.67 -16.20 -46.93
C GLN A 612 18.16 -16.45 -46.83
N VAL A 613 17.70 -17.66 -47.20
CA VAL A 613 16.29 -18.05 -47.14
C VAL A 613 15.78 -18.07 -45.70
N LEU A 614 16.53 -18.62 -44.75
CA LEU A 614 16.15 -18.67 -43.34
C LEU A 614 15.98 -17.26 -42.77
N SER A 615 16.89 -16.34 -43.05
CA SER A 615 16.81 -14.97 -42.57
C SER A 615 15.61 -14.19 -43.15
N GLU A 616 15.27 -14.44 -44.43
CA GLU A 616 14.12 -13.85 -45.08
C GLU A 616 12.80 -14.39 -44.46
N ASN A 617 12.72 -15.72 -44.23
CA ASN A 617 11.57 -16.33 -43.58
C ASN A 617 11.36 -15.78 -42.16
N ARG A 618 12.42 -15.57 -41.36
CA ARG A 618 12.34 -14.95 -40.05
C ARG A 618 11.82 -13.51 -40.09
N ALA A 619 12.32 -12.70 -41.03
CA ALA A 619 11.79 -11.37 -41.24
C ALA A 619 10.31 -11.38 -41.66
N ASN A 620 9.91 -12.38 -42.45
CA ASN A 620 8.53 -12.55 -42.87
C ASN A 620 7.61 -12.99 -41.70
N SER A 621 8.07 -13.84 -40.80
CA SER A 621 7.30 -14.22 -39.60
C SER A 621 6.99 -13.00 -38.73
N VAL A 622 7.96 -12.11 -38.53
CA VAL A 622 7.74 -10.82 -37.84
C VAL A 622 6.72 -9.96 -38.56
N LYS A 623 6.84 -9.82 -39.89
CA LYS A 623 5.87 -9.07 -40.71
C LYS A 623 4.46 -9.64 -40.60
N GLN A 624 4.31 -10.96 -40.70
CA GLN A 624 3.00 -11.60 -40.62
C GLN A 624 2.34 -11.36 -39.26
N TYR A 625 3.09 -11.52 -38.19
CA TYR A 625 2.59 -11.23 -36.85
C TYR A 625 2.07 -9.79 -36.73
N LEU A 626 2.85 -8.81 -37.16
CA LEU A 626 2.43 -7.39 -37.10
C LEU A 626 1.17 -7.11 -37.93
N ILE A 627 1.01 -7.78 -39.10
CA ILE A 627 -0.19 -7.67 -39.92
C ILE A 627 -1.40 -8.29 -39.21
N GLU A 628 -1.25 -9.47 -38.62
CA GLU A 628 -2.29 -10.13 -37.83
C GLU A 628 -2.71 -9.28 -36.63
N GLN A 629 -1.80 -8.48 -36.09
CA GLN A 629 -2.05 -7.51 -35.03
C GLN A 629 -2.62 -6.16 -35.52
N GLY A 630 -2.95 -6.03 -36.81
CA GLY A 630 -3.65 -4.87 -37.39
C GLY A 630 -2.76 -3.80 -38.00
N ILE A 631 -1.45 -4.00 -38.15
CA ILE A 631 -0.58 -3.06 -38.88
C ILE A 631 -0.76 -3.25 -40.40
N ASP A 632 -0.92 -2.14 -41.11
CA ASP A 632 -1.04 -2.17 -42.58
C ASP A 632 0.21 -2.78 -43.22
N SER A 633 0.01 -3.79 -44.07
CA SER A 633 1.07 -4.53 -44.76
C SER A 633 1.96 -3.67 -45.64
N THR A 634 1.47 -2.52 -46.12
CA THR A 634 2.21 -1.57 -46.96
C THR A 634 3.29 -0.83 -46.17
N ARG A 635 3.16 -0.77 -44.84
CA ARG A 635 4.11 -0.15 -43.93
C ARG A 635 5.31 -1.05 -43.58
N ILE A 636 5.25 -2.34 -43.96
CA ILE A 636 6.28 -3.31 -43.53
C ILE A 636 6.89 -3.97 -44.77
N ARG A 637 8.18 -3.68 -45.04
CA ARG A 637 9.01 -4.39 -46.00
C ARG A 637 9.91 -5.39 -45.27
N ILE A 638 10.41 -6.41 -45.99
CA ILE A 638 11.32 -7.40 -45.42
C ILE A 638 12.59 -7.53 -46.28
N ASN A 639 13.69 -7.93 -45.65
CA ASN A 639 14.94 -8.32 -46.32
C ASN A 639 15.67 -9.41 -45.49
N GLY A 640 16.03 -10.49 -46.13
CA GLY A 640 16.96 -11.48 -45.56
C GLY A 640 18.42 -11.03 -45.79
N MET A 641 19.21 -10.95 -44.74
CA MET A 641 20.63 -10.56 -44.80
C MET A 641 21.58 -11.76 -44.76
N GLY A 642 21.07 -12.95 -44.40
CA GLY A 642 21.88 -14.12 -44.17
C GLY A 642 22.97 -13.87 -43.14
N SER A 643 24.17 -14.41 -43.36
CA SER A 643 25.36 -14.26 -42.51
C SER A 643 26.25 -13.05 -42.89
N LYS A 644 25.84 -12.23 -43.85
CA LYS A 644 26.70 -11.21 -44.49
C LYS A 644 26.99 -9.96 -43.63
N SER A 645 26.23 -9.75 -42.55
CA SER A 645 26.36 -8.55 -41.72
C SER A 645 26.51 -8.96 -40.23
N PRO A 646 27.61 -9.59 -39.82
CA PRO A 646 27.82 -9.94 -38.43
C PRO A 646 28.09 -8.72 -37.58
N ILE A 647 27.57 -8.69 -36.35
CA ILE A 647 27.82 -7.64 -35.35
C ILE A 647 28.72 -8.13 -34.22
N ALA A 648 29.03 -9.44 -34.18
CA ALA A 648 29.87 -10.05 -33.17
C ALA A 648 30.71 -11.21 -33.81
N ASP A 649 31.72 -11.69 -33.09
CA ASP A 649 32.62 -12.75 -33.57
C ASP A 649 31.86 -14.11 -33.69
N ASN A 650 31.76 -14.61 -34.92
CA ASN A 650 31.15 -15.89 -35.23
C ASN A 650 31.94 -17.12 -34.72
N ASN A 651 33.18 -16.93 -34.24
CA ASN A 651 33.97 -18.00 -33.66
C ASN A 651 33.53 -18.38 -32.25
N THR A 652 32.79 -17.53 -31.56
CA THR A 652 32.24 -17.80 -30.24
C THR A 652 30.74 -18.08 -30.31
N GLU A 653 30.21 -18.91 -29.40
CA GLU A 653 28.76 -19.15 -29.36
C GLU A 653 27.99 -17.87 -29.00
N GLU A 654 28.48 -17.07 -28.03
CA GLU A 654 27.93 -15.79 -27.66
C GLU A 654 27.86 -14.82 -28.84
N GLY A 655 28.92 -14.82 -29.67
CA GLY A 655 28.94 -13.97 -30.87
C GLY A 655 27.95 -14.44 -31.93
N ARG A 656 27.83 -15.75 -32.14
CA ARG A 656 26.83 -16.34 -33.04
C ARG A 656 25.41 -16.02 -32.58
N GLU A 657 25.15 -16.13 -31.28
CA GLU A 657 23.84 -15.76 -30.70
C GLU A 657 23.49 -14.30 -31.01
N LYS A 658 24.42 -13.36 -30.82
CA LYS A 658 24.24 -11.95 -31.18
C LYS A 658 24.02 -11.75 -32.68
N ASN A 659 24.57 -12.59 -33.54
CA ASN A 659 24.38 -12.52 -34.97
C ASN A 659 23.05 -13.10 -35.45
N ARG A 660 22.45 -14.05 -34.71
CA ARG A 660 21.07 -14.56 -34.93
C ARG A 660 20.07 -13.53 -34.38
N ARG A 661 19.75 -12.52 -35.17
CA ARG A 661 18.93 -11.40 -34.76
C ARG A 661 17.96 -10.92 -35.83
N VAL A 662 17.02 -10.11 -35.40
CA VAL A 662 16.13 -9.33 -36.28
C VAL A 662 16.34 -7.85 -35.96
N GLU A 663 16.39 -7.02 -36.98
CA GLU A 663 16.45 -5.57 -36.91
C GLU A 663 15.37 -4.97 -37.78
N PHE A 664 14.99 -3.73 -37.55
CA PHE A 664 14.23 -2.95 -38.53
C PHE A 664 14.93 -1.62 -38.82
N GLU A 665 14.80 -1.18 -40.07
CA GLU A 665 15.23 0.13 -40.52
C GLU A 665 13.99 0.98 -40.81
N ILE A 666 14.01 2.23 -40.36
CA ILE A 666 12.95 3.20 -40.69
C ILE A 666 13.18 3.69 -42.12
N ILE A 667 12.24 3.42 -43.02
CA ILE A 667 12.36 3.74 -44.45
C ILE A 667 11.51 4.92 -44.89
N SER A 668 10.55 5.35 -44.08
CA SER A 668 9.74 6.56 -44.24
C SER A 668 9.25 7.02 -42.86
N GLU A 669 9.15 8.31 -42.70
CA GLU A 669 8.61 9.00 -41.52
C GLU A 669 7.15 9.37 -41.73
#